data_1182b98ad436d1992fd13b6098fb75f1
#
_entry.id   1182b98ad436d1992fd13b6098fb75f1
#
_cell.length_a   1.000
_cell.length_b   1.000
_cell.length_c   1.000
_cell.angle_alpha   90.00
_cell.angle_beta   90.00
_cell.angle_gamma   90.00
#
_symmetry.space_group_name_H-M   'P 1'
#
loop_
_entity.id
_entity.type
_entity.pdbx_description
1 polymer ?
#
loop_
_entity_poly.entity_id
_entity_poly.type
_entity_poly.pdbx_seq_one_letter_code
_entity_poly.pdbx_strand_id
1 'polypeptide(L)'
;MTIFNLYGIIGIIMSTEAIILELIKRLAPKVKDNFTYEITEKTTEQDFYGYRQKDGKIHLFGTDKVCVAKAFGKYLENCLGKKITPCSSDRLNIETTVLPGEEFSAYIPQKLRVFGDYTLYSNDAWRWSFEDWEYFLDILAINGINMAVNLVGNEGVCFYTLIKMDFPQDFALEFISGPAFYAWQMSNRFYNYVPSKSFDHIERSLEMGKKVVERMKELGITPILSTFSGLVPDITTKLFNGKDVAITEKWAAFPKTYKFRIDTVNFRRFFLKYLEVQDEYIGSSDYYLCNQLCASTIGTKKKEIAHLENCAKELDRAADFFNENATLVFTSEGYRKEFVTKIKRCNTLVLDIDSTMHEVTNGFDGCDFVLGNSQHNNAHNSMQGDIEEVAENPFLDCKEKYKNLVGAGLFPESLKQNPMFFSLSFDILTESKKIDLNSWYKKYEIARYGKTDEYSDERIALYRKTCYSKENSAVPVGSAICTRPALNLRHTGLYDRVQSLYDNKDLLKVFRSLENLGCDTDGYKYDLVNITKQLLDNEAYPLHSEIAKIYRDRQMEPFEEKSKKFLEIIDDADSVLVCHKLFNASCYIDRLKKISVTDDELTYFIINFIASIGLWGPMIEDNQRYDYGWQMLGNFLPCYQKIRWEKFFEHLSTQFKFLGFQEKARKQYFDRDAFTSTPFYADMARFEQGVILTFNPPEFEEKDTLQVCKDTVNKYFGTI
;
A
#
# COMPACT_ATOMS: atom_id res chain seq x y z
N MET A 1 8.24 31.50 37.18
CA MET A 1 8.14 30.56 38.30
C MET A 1 6.67 30.31 38.60
N THR A 2 6.27 29.06 38.38
CA THR A 2 5.08 28.39 38.92
C THR A 2 3.70 28.87 38.44
N ILE A 3 3.13 28.20 37.45
CA ILE A 3 1.77 27.62 37.34
C ILE A 3 1.73 26.84 36.02
N PHE A 4 2.50 25.74 35.88
CA PHE A 4 2.34 24.71 34.84
C PHE A 4 2.81 23.38 35.44
N ASN A 5 2.00 22.83 36.33
CA ASN A 5 2.16 21.44 36.78
C ASN A 5 0.93 21.07 37.62
N LEU A 6 -0.15 20.63 36.97
CA LEU A 6 -1.22 19.86 37.65
C LEU A 6 -2.25 19.23 36.68
N TYR A 7 -1.93 19.04 35.39
CA TYR A 7 -2.74 18.20 34.44
C TYR A 7 -1.90 17.12 33.74
N GLY A 8 -0.93 16.60 34.44
CA GLY A 8 -0.21 15.41 34.04
C GLY A 8 -0.51 14.29 35.04
N ILE A 9 -0.81 13.11 34.55
CA ILE A 9 -0.95 11.84 35.28
C ILE A 9 -2.38 11.55 35.78
N ILE A 10 -3.34 11.40 34.86
CA ILE A 10 -4.32 10.31 34.90
C ILE A 10 -4.35 9.72 33.50
N GLY A 11 -3.23 9.21 33.00
CA GLY A 11 -3.20 8.09 32.11
C GLY A 11 -3.61 6.90 32.95
N ILE A 12 -4.84 6.43 32.82
CA ILE A 12 -5.25 5.12 33.34
C ILE A 12 -4.29 4.14 32.69
N ILE A 13 -3.28 3.69 33.46
CA ILE A 13 -2.50 2.48 33.09
C ILE A 13 -3.55 1.38 33.16
N MET A 14 -4.18 1.09 32.02
CA MET A 14 -5.07 -0.06 31.90
C MET A 14 -4.24 -1.28 32.30
N SER A 15 -4.73 -2.07 33.26
CA SER A 15 -4.06 -3.32 33.61
C SER A 15 -3.88 -4.15 32.34
N THR A 16 -2.80 -4.88 32.24
CA THR A 16 -2.52 -5.75 31.07
C THR A 16 -3.72 -6.64 30.74
N GLU A 17 -4.56 -6.95 31.71
CA GLU A 17 -5.81 -7.71 31.64
C GLU A 17 -6.96 -6.98 30.90
N ALA A 18 -6.91 -5.67 30.71
CA ALA A 18 -7.99 -4.95 30.04
C ALA A 18 -7.81 -4.86 28.51
N ILE A 19 -6.58 -4.89 28.00
CA ILE A 19 -6.27 -4.51 26.60
C ILE A 19 -6.94 -5.43 25.56
N ILE A 20 -6.89 -6.75 25.75
CA ILE A 20 -7.51 -7.70 24.82
C ILE A 20 -9.03 -7.66 24.91
N LEU A 21 -9.60 -7.50 26.12
CA LEU A 21 -11.05 -7.36 26.25
C LEU A 21 -11.57 -6.06 25.63
N GLU A 22 -10.79 -4.97 25.67
CA GLU A 22 -11.13 -3.72 24.98
C GLU A 22 -10.99 -3.85 23.46
N LEU A 23 -10.00 -4.62 22.94
CA LEU A 23 -9.95 -4.99 21.51
C LEU A 23 -11.21 -5.77 21.11
N ILE A 24 -11.59 -6.80 21.88
CA ILE A 24 -12.80 -7.60 21.63
C ILE A 24 -14.06 -6.72 21.68
N LYS A 25 -14.13 -5.79 22.66
CA LYS A 25 -15.24 -4.83 22.77
C LYS A 25 -15.37 -3.91 21.56
N ARG A 26 -14.26 -3.46 20.95
CA ARG A 26 -14.31 -2.67 19.72
C ARG A 26 -14.74 -3.49 18.51
N LEU A 27 -14.24 -4.71 18.38
CA LEU A 27 -14.54 -5.58 17.24
C LEU A 27 -15.89 -6.31 17.36
N ALA A 28 -16.29 -6.67 18.58
CA ALA A 28 -17.48 -7.47 18.86
C ALA A 28 -18.19 -7.03 20.15
N PRO A 29 -18.70 -5.78 20.21
CA PRO A 29 -19.18 -5.14 21.45
C PRO A 29 -20.31 -5.91 22.16
N LYS A 30 -21.21 -6.57 21.41
CA LYS A 30 -22.37 -7.27 21.97
C LYS A 30 -22.02 -8.56 22.72
N VAL A 31 -20.85 -9.13 22.47
CA VAL A 31 -20.46 -10.45 22.97
C VAL A 31 -19.18 -10.44 23.83
N LYS A 32 -18.62 -9.26 24.13
CA LYS A 32 -17.35 -9.13 24.86
C LYS A 32 -17.32 -9.89 26.20
N ASP A 33 -18.43 -9.93 26.92
CA ASP A 33 -18.54 -10.55 28.24
C ASP A 33 -18.52 -12.08 28.19
N ASN A 34 -18.61 -12.68 26.99
CA ASN A 34 -18.50 -14.12 26.76
C ASN A 34 -17.05 -14.60 26.70
N PHE A 35 -16.08 -13.68 26.77
CA PHE A 35 -14.65 -14.00 26.64
C PHE A 35 -13.90 -13.78 27.95
N THR A 36 -12.91 -14.65 28.17
CA THR A 36 -11.82 -14.49 29.14
C THR A 36 -10.51 -14.81 28.45
N TYR A 37 -9.39 -14.39 29.01
CA TYR A 37 -8.10 -14.75 28.43
C TYR A 37 -6.98 -14.92 29.46
N GLU A 38 -5.88 -15.53 29.00
CA GLU A 38 -4.68 -15.78 29.76
C GLU A 38 -3.45 -15.64 28.86
N ILE A 39 -2.41 -14.96 29.36
CA ILE A 39 -1.08 -14.97 28.73
C ILE A 39 -0.30 -16.09 29.43
N THR A 40 0.10 -17.11 28.67
CA THR A 40 0.80 -18.29 29.16
C THR A 40 2.30 -18.13 29.04
N GLU A 41 3.06 -18.78 29.92
CA GLU A 41 4.51 -18.82 29.79
C GLU A 41 4.94 -19.53 28.50
N LYS A 42 5.96 -18.96 27.84
CA LYS A 42 6.56 -19.53 26.65
C LYS A 42 7.45 -20.72 27.01
N THR A 43 7.02 -21.92 26.68
CA THR A 43 7.75 -23.16 26.99
C THR A 43 8.67 -23.62 25.86
N THR A 44 8.58 -23.01 24.68
CA THR A 44 9.40 -23.29 23.50
C THR A 44 9.87 -21.96 22.86
N GLU A 45 10.72 -22.01 21.84
CA GLU A 45 11.10 -20.80 21.10
C GLU A 45 9.96 -20.25 20.22
N GLN A 46 8.96 -21.08 19.92
CA GLN A 46 7.83 -20.72 19.10
C GLN A 46 6.73 -20.04 19.92
N ASP A 47 6.02 -19.12 19.31
CA ASP A 47 4.79 -18.57 19.84
C ASP A 47 3.67 -19.62 19.78
N PHE A 48 2.70 -19.49 20.70
CA PHE A 48 1.61 -20.42 20.86
C PHE A 48 0.32 -19.67 21.13
N TYR A 49 -0.80 -20.16 20.58
CA TYR A 49 -2.12 -19.58 20.80
C TYR A 49 -3.21 -20.62 20.71
N GLY A 50 -4.35 -20.33 21.33
CA GLY A 50 -5.51 -21.21 21.27
C GLY A 50 -6.73 -20.68 22.01
N TYR A 51 -7.79 -21.44 21.93
CA TYR A 51 -9.02 -21.18 22.67
C TYR A 51 -9.68 -22.48 23.14
N ARG A 52 -10.45 -22.39 24.23
CA ARG A 52 -11.22 -23.48 24.80
C ARG A 52 -12.46 -22.98 25.53
N GLN A 53 -13.36 -23.88 25.87
CA GLN A 53 -14.42 -23.58 26.82
C GLN A 53 -13.87 -23.67 28.24
N LYS A 54 -14.14 -22.65 29.08
CA LYS A 54 -13.82 -22.65 30.52
C LYS A 54 -14.90 -21.86 31.26
N ASP A 55 -15.48 -22.45 32.31
CA ASP A 55 -16.48 -21.81 33.18
C ASP A 55 -17.67 -21.18 32.41
N GLY A 56 -18.14 -21.85 31.37
CA GLY A 56 -19.25 -21.37 30.53
C GLY A 56 -18.90 -20.21 29.59
N LYS A 57 -17.62 -19.85 29.48
CA LYS A 57 -17.11 -18.80 28.59
C LYS A 57 -16.10 -19.34 27.58
N ILE A 58 -15.79 -18.52 26.59
CA ILE A 58 -14.72 -18.77 25.64
C ILE A 58 -13.43 -18.23 26.25
N HIS A 59 -12.50 -19.12 26.55
CA HIS A 59 -11.21 -18.79 27.14
C HIS A 59 -10.12 -18.78 26.07
N LEU A 60 -9.55 -17.60 25.80
CA LEU A 60 -8.46 -17.39 24.87
C LEU A 60 -7.12 -17.51 25.60
N PHE A 61 -6.09 -18.10 24.98
CA PHE A 61 -4.76 -18.16 25.56
C PHE A 61 -3.66 -18.02 24.50
N GLY A 62 -2.50 -17.54 24.92
CA GLY A 62 -1.35 -17.35 24.03
C GLY A 62 -0.11 -16.86 24.77
N THR A 63 1.06 -16.96 24.14
CA THR A 63 2.35 -16.60 24.72
C THR A 63 2.57 -15.10 24.89
N ASP A 64 1.80 -14.28 24.19
CA ASP A 64 1.79 -12.83 24.32
C ASP A 64 0.41 -12.24 23.94
N LYS A 65 0.28 -10.92 23.97
CA LYS A 65 -0.98 -10.22 23.64
C LYS A 65 -1.43 -10.46 22.20
N VAL A 66 -0.48 -10.48 21.25
CA VAL A 66 -0.78 -10.72 19.83
C VAL A 66 -1.26 -12.16 19.63
N CYS A 67 -0.65 -13.12 20.32
CA CYS A 67 -1.06 -14.52 20.28
C CYS A 67 -2.48 -14.72 20.85
N VAL A 68 -2.83 -14.02 21.94
CA VAL A 68 -4.21 -14.04 22.48
C VAL A 68 -5.19 -13.35 21.51
N ALA A 69 -4.81 -12.23 20.90
CA ALA A 69 -5.62 -11.60 19.86
C ALA A 69 -5.80 -12.52 18.64
N LYS A 70 -4.75 -13.23 18.22
CA LYS A 70 -4.83 -14.25 17.15
C LYS A 70 -5.76 -15.40 17.53
N ALA A 71 -5.77 -15.83 18.80
CA ALA A 71 -6.72 -16.84 19.29
C ALA A 71 -8.17 -16.39 19.11
N PHE A 72 -8.46 -15.10 19.37
CA PHE A 72 -9.78 -14.52 19.07
C PHE A 72 -10.09 -14.55 17.57
N GLY A 73 -9.18 -14.10 16.71
CA GLY A 73 -9.36 -14.18 15.27
C GLY A 73 -9.62 -15.61 14.76
N LYS A 74 -8.91 -16.60 15.30
CA LYS A 74 -9.09 -18.02 14.94
C LYS A 74 -10.39 -18.61 15.48
N TYR A 75 -10.84 -18.17 16.66
CA TYR A 75 -12.17 -18.50 17.16
C TYR A 75 -13.25 -17.96 16.22
N LEU A 76 -13.16 -16.70 15.77
CA LEU A 76 -14.13 -16.12 14.82
C LEU A 76 -14.18 -16.95 13.53
N GLU A 77 -13.04 -17.36 12.99
CA GLU A 77 -12.97 -18.17 11.78
C GLU A 77 -13.55 -19.56 11.97
N ASN A 78 -13.09 -20.31 12.98
CA ASN A 78 -13.44 -21.72 13.14
C ASN A 78 -14.85 -21.93 13.70
N CYS A 79 -15.32 -21.07 14.61
CA CYS A 79 -16.60 -21.27 15.33
C CYS A 79 -17.74 -20.44 14.75
N LEU A 80 -17.43 -19.27 14.15
CA LEU A 80 -18.45 -18.35 13.63
C LEU A 80 -18.41 -18.18 12.10
N GLY A 81 -17.41 -18.76 11.41
CA GLY A 81 -17.22 -18.58 9.98
C GLY A 81 -17.01 -17.11 9.60
N LYS A 82 -16.38 -16.32 10.48
CA LYS A 82 -16.09 -14.88 10.28
C LYS A 82 -14.60 -14.65 10.24
N LYS A 83 -14.15 -13.93 9.22
CA LYS A 83 -12.77 -13.49 9.08
C LYS A 83 -12.73 -12.07 8.59
N ILE A 84 -11.81 -11.29 9.11
CA ILE A 84 -11.58 -9.93 8.67
C ILE A 84 -10.08 -9.70 8.48
N THR A 85 -9.75 -8.99 7.41
CA THR A 85 -8.39 -8.55 7.07
C THR A 85 -8.41 -7.06 6.77
N PRO A 86 -7.28 -6.37 6.77
CA PRO A 86 -7.21 -4.96 6.43
C PRO A 86 -7.77 -4.58 5.05
N CYS A 87 -7.86 -5.56 4.13
CA CYS A 87 -8.40 -5.36 2.79
C CYS A 87 -9.92 -5.55 2.73
N SER A 88 -10.59 -5.84 3.83
CA SER A 88 -12.04 -5.93 3.92
C SER A 88 -12.65 -4.54 4.14
N SER A 89 -13.73 -4.25 3.44
CA SER A 89 -14.55 -3.06 3.67
C SER A 89 -15.55 -3.25 4.81
N ASP A 90 -15.85 -4.51 5.14
CA ASP A 90 -16.76 -4.87 6.21
C ASP A 90 -16.17 -4.60 7.59
N ARG A 91 -17.00 -4.14 8.50
CA ARG A 91 -16.73 -4.23 9.93
C ARG A 91 -17.32 -5.50 10.48
N LEU A 92 -16.66 -6.11 11.47
CA LEU A 92 -17.19 -7.27 12.17
C LEU A 92 -18.54 -6.91 12.82
N ASN A 93 -19.56 -7.67 12.50
CA ASN A 93 -20.83 -7.63 13.20
C ASN A 93 -21.09 -9.02 13.81
N ILE A 94 -20.80 -9.15 15.12
CA ILE A 94 -20.97 -10.39 15.89
C ILE A 94 -22.11 -10.17 16.88
N GLU A 95 -23.24 -10.83 16.60
CA GLU A 95 -24.45 -10.75 17.43
C GLU A 95 -24.45 -11.79 18.55
N THR A 96 -23.89 -12.96 18.30
CA THR A 96 -23.90 -14.12 19.22
C THR A 96 -22.59 -14.87 19.13
N THR A 97 -22.31 -15.67 20.16
CA THR A 97 -21.17 -16.58 20.19
C THR A 97 -21.64 -18.03 20.36
N VAL A 98 -20.79 -18.97 19.97
CA VAL A 98 -20.97 -20.40 20.16
C VAL A 98 -19.82 -20.90 21.03
N LEU A 99 -20.14 -21.66 22.08
CA LEU A 99 -19.09 -22.29 22.88
C LEU A 99 -18.33 -23.32 22.03
N PRO A 100 -16.99 -23.31 22.02
CA PRO A 100 -16.23 -24.27 21.25
C PRO A 100 -16.47 -25.69 21.77
N GLY A 101 -16.75 -26.63 20.86
CA GLY A 101 -16.96 -28.04 21.21
C GLY A 101 -15.67 -28.75 21.60
N GLU A 102 -14.54 -28.28 21.07
CA GLU A 102 -13.19 -28.82 21.33
C GLU A 102 -12.20 -27.68 21.56
N GLU A 103 -11.12 -27.97 22.29
CA GLU A 103 -9.99 -27.06 22.43
C GLU A 103 -9.24 -26.98 21.10
N PHE A 104 -8.87 -25.77 20.68
CA PHE A 104 -7.97 -25.51 19.58
C PHE A 104 -6.69 -24.89 20.08
N SER A 105 -5.56 -25.36 19.58
CA SER A 105 -4.26 -24.72 19.83
C SER A 105 -3.29 -24.93 18.67
N ALA A 106 -2.38 -23.98 18.48
CA ALA A 106 -1.36 -24.03 17.43
C ALA A 106 -0.08 -23.29 17.82
N TYR A 107 1.04 -23.75 17.29
CA TYR A 107 2.33 -23.07 17.35
C TYR A 107 2.55 -22.24 16.06
N ILE A 108 3.22 -21.10 16.21
CA ILE A 108 3.58 -20.23 15.11
C ILE A 108 5.09 -20.34 14.87
N PRO A 109 5.54 -20.85 13.71
CA PRO A 109 6.97 -21.02 13.43
C PRO A 109 7.70 -19.70 13.12
N GLN A 110 6.97 -18.68 12.64
CA GLN A 110 7.51 -17.36 12.31
C GLN A 110 7.70 -16.53 13.59
N LYS A 111 8.94 -16.28 14.01
CA LYS A 111 9.26 -15.43 15.18
C LYS A 111 8.80 -13.98 14.95
N LEU A 112 9.14 -13.41 13.78
CA LEU A 112 8.70 -12.11 13.36
C LEU A 112 7.60 -12.24 12.29
N ARG A 113 6.49 -11.54 12.48
CA ARG A 113 5.39 -11.45 11.54
C ARG A 113 5.19 -9.98 11.23
N VAL A 114 5.85 -9.54 10.15
CA VAL A 114 6.03 -8.13 9.82
C VAL A 114 4.96 -7.67 8.86
N PHE A 115 4.42 -6.48 9.09
CA PHE A 115 3.44 -5.86 8.20
C PHE A 115 3.86 -4.45 7.79
N GLY A 116 3.60 -4.13 6.52
CA GLY A 116 3.60 -2.77 6.00
C GLY A 116 4.83 -2.39 5.20
N ASP A 117 4.58 -1.82 4.03
CA ASP A 117 5.53 -1.06 3.25
C ASP A 117 5.48 0.42 3.66
N TYR A 118 6.57 1.15 3.48
CA TYR A 118 6.61 2.58 3.79
C TYR A 118 5.69 3.41 2.88
N THR A 119 5.39 2.95 1.66
CA THR A 119 4.49 3.62 0.72
C THR A 119 3.01 3.50 1.10
N LEU A 120 2.64 2.50 1.92
CA LEU A 120 1.27 2.33 2.42
C LEU A 120 0.75 3.59 3.11
N TYR A 121 1.61 4.29 3.86
CA TYR A 121 1.25 5.56 4.48
C TYR A 121 0.75 6.55 3.42
N SER A 122 1.56 6.84 2.42
CA SER A 122 1.24 7.83 1.38
C SER A 122 0.15 7.39 0.40
N ASN A 123 -0.02 6.10 0.15
CA ASN A 123 -1.07 5.59 -0.73
C ASN A 123 -2.45 5.55 -0.06
N ASP A 124 -2.50 5.22 1.25
CA ASP A 124 -3.76 4.99 1.95
C ASP A 124 -3.87 5.69 3.30
N ALA A 125 -2.93 5.44 4.20
CA ALA A 125 -3.13 5.63 5.63
C ALA A 125 -3.05 7.09 6.09
N TRP A 126 -2.49 8.01 5.32
CA TRP A 126 -2.47 9.44 5.62
C TRP A 126 -3.87 10.07 5.74
N ARG A 127 -4.90 9.39 5.18
CA ARG A 127 -6.30 9.82 5.19
C ARG A 127 -7.11 9.23 6.35
N TRP A 128 -6.48 8.53 7.27
CA TRP A 128 -7.17 7.82 8.34
C TRP A 128 -7.33 8.69 9.59
N SER A 129 -8.50 8.60 10.22
CA SER A 129 -8.72 9.08 11.58
C SER A 129 -8.03 8.15 12.58
N PHE A 130 -7.98 8.56 13.87
CA PHE A 130 -7.44 7.67 14.90
C PHE A 130 -8.28 6.38 15.06
N GLU A 131 -9.61 6.47 14.90
CA GLU A 131 -10.49 5.31 14.94
C GLU A 131 -10.21 4.33 13.78
N ASP A 132 -9.87 4.85 12.58
CA ASP A 132 -9.44 4.00 11.47
C ASP A 132 -8.12 3.28 11.79
N TRP A 133 -7.15 4.00 12.40
CA TRP A 133 -5.89 3.42 12.85
C TRP A 133 -6.08 2.38 13.96
N GLU A 134 -6.90 2.69 14.97
CA GLU A 134 -7.18 1.78 16.07
C GLU A 134 -7.82 0.48 15.55
N TYR A 135 -8.83 0.60 14.68
CA TYR A 135 -9.46 -0.56 14.04
C TYR A 135 -8.46 -1.37 13.20
N PHE A 136 -7.62 -0.70 12.42
CA PHE A 136 -6.61 -1.35 11.61
C PHE A 136 -5.58 -2.13 12.45
N LEU A 137 -5.10 -1.55 13.54
CA LEU A 137 -4.15 -2.21 14.45
C LEU A 137 -4.78 -3.41 15.18
N ASP A 138 -6.07 -3.30 15.55
CA ASP A 138 -6.82 -4.43 16.10
C ASP A 138 -6.91 -5.58 15.08
N ILE A 139 -7.15 -5.26 13.79
CA ILE A 139 -7.16 -6.27 12.71
C ILE A 139 -5.78 -6.90 12.52
N LEU A 140 -4.70 -6.12 12.59
CA LEU A 140 -3.35 -6.68 12.53
C LEU A 140 -3.10 -7.67 13.68
N ALA A 141 -3.48 -7.29 14.90
CA ALA A 141 -3.31 -8.14 16.09
C ALA A 141 -4.07 -9.47 15.98
N ILE A 142 -5.36 -9.44 15.57
CA ILE A 142 -6.15 -10.69 15.42
C ILE A 142 -5.70 -11.56 14.25
N ASN A 143 -4.91 -11.02 13.33
CA ASN A 143 -4.24 -11.79 12.27
C ASN A 143 -2.82 -12.23 12.66
N GLY A 144 -2.35 -11.90 13.88
CA GLY A 144 -1.11 -12.40 14.43
C GLY A 144 0.13 -11.57 14.09
N ILE A 145 -0.01 -10.35 13.58
CA ILE A 145 1.11 -9.44 13.29
C ILE A 145 1.70 -8.92 14.59
N ASN A 146 3.01 -9.10 14.80
CA ASN A 146 3.72 -8.65 15.99
C ASN A 146 4.75 -7.54 15.73
N MET A 147 4.90 -7.10 14.47
CA MET A 147 5.79 -6.00 14.09
C MET A 147 5.23 -5.27 12.87
N ALA A 148 5.29 -3.93 12.84
CA ALA A 148 4.81 -3.18 11.68
C ALA A 148 5.63 -1.91 11.43
N VAL A 149 5.79 -1.55 10.15
CA VAL A 149 6.39 -0.29 9.71
C VAL A 149 5.42 0.87 9.99
N ASN A 150 5.89 1.93 10.62
CA ASN A 150 5.10 3.13 10.91
C ASN A 150 5.81 4.41 10.46
N LEU A 151 5.13 5.19 9.62
CA LEU A 151 5.57 6.52 9.19
C LEU A 151 4.67 7.65 9.71
N VAL A 152 3.64 7.36 10.48
CA VAL A 152 2.71 8.37 10.98
C VAL A 152 3.43 9.35 11.90
N GLY A 153 3.31 10.64 11.63
CA GLY A 153 3.96 11.69 12.39
C GLY A 153 5.38 12.03 11.93
N ASN A 154 5.93 11.30 10.96
CA ASN A 154 7.31 11.54 10.51
C ASN A 154 7.52 12.88 9.81
N GLU A 155 6.48 13.47 9.20
CA GLU A 155 6.51 14.84 8.67
C GLU A 155 6.85 15.83 9.77
N GLY A 156 6.19 15.68 10.92
CA GLY A 156 6.44 16.51 12.10
C GLY A 156 7.81 16.26 12.71
N VAL A 157 8.27 15.02 12.79
CA VAL A 157 9.64 14.70 13.23
C VAL A 157 10.68 15.36 12.32
N CYS A 158 10.49 15.30 11.00
CA CYS A 158 11.35 15.96 10.03
C CYS A 158 11.35 17.48 10.22
N PHE A 159 10.15 18.08 10.35
CA PHE A 159 9.98 19.51 10.59
C PHE A 159 10.72 19.98 11.84
N TYR A 160 10.46 19.37 12.99
CA TYR A 160 11.09 19.77 14.24
C TYR A 160 12.59 19.47 14.30
N THR A 161 13.04 18.44 13.58
CA THR A 161 14.48 18.23 13.40
C THR A 161 15.13 19.44 12.72
N LEU A 162 14.54 19.94 11.65
CA LEU A 162 15.04 21.15 10.96
C LEU A 162 14.98 22.37 11.86
N ILE A 163 13.88 22.62 12.59
CA ILE A 163 13.75 23.75 13.53
C ILE A 163 14.82 23.68 14.62
N LYS A 164 15.01 22.51 15.26
CA LYS A 164 16.03 22.29 16.30
C LYS A 164 17.48 22.32 15.76
N MET A 165 17.65 22.35 14.44
CA MET A 165 18.89 22.54 13.73
C MET A 165 19.02 23.93 13.10
N ASP A 166 18.26 24.91 13.61
CA ASP A 166 18.28 26.33 13.27
C ASP A 166 17.86 26.69 11.82
N PHE A 167 17.03 25.85 11.18
CA PHE A 167 16.39 26.23 9.91
C PHE A 167 15.21 27.15 10.15
N PRO A 168 14.98 28.17 9.28
CA PRO A 168 13.77 28.97 9.34
C PRO A 168 12.51 28.13 9.10
N GLN A 169 11.43 28.46 9.81
CA GLN A 169 10.18 27.71 9.78
C GLN A 169 9.59 27.55 8.37
N ASP A 170 9.60 28.60 7.57
CA ASP A 170 9.05 28.56 6.21
C ASP A 170 9.81 27.57 5.33
N PHE A 171 11.14 27.54 5.43
CA PHE A 171 11.97 26.56 4.71
C PHE A 171 11.72 25.12 5.18
N ALA A 172 11.50 24.93 6.46
CA ALA A 172 11.18 23.60 7.01
C ALA A 172 9.83 23.11 6.51
N LEU A 173 8.80 23.97 6.45
CA LEU A 173 7.48 23.62 5.90
C LEU A 173 7.54 23.34 4.40
N GLU A 174 8.21 24.20 3.61
CA GLU A 174 8.35 23.99 2.17
C GLU A 174 9.14 22.72 1.82
N PHE A 175 10.04 22.29 2.66
CA PHE A 175 10.84 21.08 2.43
C PHE A 175 10.01 19.82 2.47
N ILE A 176 8.94 19.78 3.30
CA ILE A 176 8.15 18.58 3.51
C ILE A 176 7.14 18.42 2.37
N SER A 177 7.22 17.30 1.66
CA SER A 177 6.23 16.92 0.65
C SER A 177 4.87 16.62 1.27
N GLY A 178 3.82 16.77 0.48
CA GLY A 178 2.48 16.42 0.91
C GLY A 178 2.33 14.95 1.34
N PRO A 179 1.35 14.64 2.21
CA PRO A 179 1.25 13.32 2.82
C PRO A 179 1.07 12.19 1.80
N ALA A 180 0.42 12.43 0.67
CA ALA A 180 0.31 11.45 -0.42
C ALA A 180 1.66 11.16 -1.13
N PHE A 181 2.73 11.88 -0.82
CA PHE A 181 4.04 11.78 -1.49
C PHE A 181 5.21 11.66 -0.50
N TYR A 182 4.94 11.75 0.78
CA TYR A 182 5.98 11.81 1.81
C TYR A 182 6.84 10.54 1.89
N ALA A 183 6.28 9.36 1.61
CA ALA A 183 7.01 8.10 1.57
C ALA A 183 8.18 8.12 0.56
N TRP A 184 8.00 8.77 -0.58
CA TRP A 184 9.06 8.93 -1.58
C TRP A 184 10.12 9.94 -1.16
N GLN A 185 9.76 10.94 -0.36
CA GLN A 185 10.73 11.81 0.31
C GLN A 185 11.58 10.99 1.29
N MET A 186 10.98 10.16 2.11
CA MET A 186 11.69 9.27 3.04
C MET A 186 12.63 8.29 2.33
N SER A 187 12.33 7.88 1.11
CA SER A 187 13.20 7.05 0.27
C SER A 187 14.17 7.86 -0.62
N ASN A 188 14.40 9.15 -0.30
CA ASN A 188 15.36 10.05 -0.97
C ASN A 188 15.08 10.34 -2.45
N ARG A 189 13.82 10.23 -2.92
CA ARG A 189 13.50 10.45 -4.33
C ARG A 189 13.36 11.93 -4.67
N PHE A 190 12.66 12.68 -3.84
CA PHE A 190 12.42 14.13 -3.98
C PHE A 190 12.00 14.75 -2.64
N TYR A 191 11.79 16.06 -2.61
CA TYR A 191 11.16 16.82 -1.53
C TYR A 191 10.40 18.01 -2.13
N ASN A 192 9.63 18.73 -1.30
CA ASN A 192 8.90 19.93 -1.73
C ASN A 192 7.90 19.66 -2.87
N TYR A 193 7.21 18.50 -2.82
CA TYR A 193 6.15 18.23 -3.78
C TYR A 193 4.78 18.32 -3.10
N VAL A 194 3.89 19.22 -3.60
CA VAL A 194 2.61 19.57 -2.96
C VAL A 194 2.78 19.84 -1.46
N PRO A 195 3.73 20.71 -1.03
CA PRO A 195 4.05 20.88 0.37
C PRO A 195 2.91 21.48 1.18
N SER A 196 2.82 21.14 2.46
CA SER A 196 1.90 21.79 3.39
C SER A 196 2.40 23.18 3.75
N LYS A 197 1.47 24.14 3.82
CA LYS A 197 1.73 25.48 4.38
C LYS A 197 1.17 25.63 5.79
N SER A 198 0.57 24.59 6.36
CA SER A 198 -0.09 24.62 7.65
C SER A 198 0.79 23.99 8.74
N PHE A 199 1.15 24.84 9.71
CA PHE A 199 1.81 24.38 10.94
C PHE A 199 0.90 23.44 11.75
N ASP A 200 -0.40 23.77 11.84
CA ASP A 200 -1.37 22.97 12.59
C ASP A 200 -1.50 21.54 12.07
N HIS A 201 -1.35 21.34 10.76
CA HIS A 201 -1.32 20.00 10.17
C HIS A 201 -0.11 19.19 10.68
N ILE A 202 1.07 19.81 10.76
CA ILE A 202 2.28 19.20 11.29
C ILE A 202 2.11 18.76 12.74
N GLU A 203 1.53 19.63 13.59
CA GLU A 203 1.25 19.31 15.01
C GLU A 203 0.29 18.13 15.14
N ARG A 204 -0.82 18.14 14.39
CA ARG A 204 -1.78 17.02 14.41
C ARG A 204 -1.17 15.71 13.89
N SER A 205 -0.25 15.77 12.92
CA SER A 205 0.44 14.57 12.43
C SER A 205 1.31 13.93 13.52
N LEU A 206 2.00 14.74 14.34
CA LEU A 206 2.77 14.27 15.51
C LEU A 206 1.87 13.65 16.57
N GLU A 207 0.77 14.31 16.91
CA GLU A 207 -0.20 13.77 17.89
C GLU A 207 -0.77 12.42 17.40
N MET A 208 -1.09 12.31 16.12
CA MET A 208 -1.52 11.06 15.52
C MET A 208 -0.42 9.99 15.61
N GLY A 209 0.82 10.35 15.26
CA GLY A 209 1.97 9.45 15.33
C GLY A 209 2.17 8.87 16.72
N LYS A 210 2.07 9.73 17.74
CA LYS A 210 2.15 9.33 19.16
C LYS A 210 1.06 8.31 19.52
N LYS A 211 -0.20 8.61 19.23
CA LYS A 211 -1.33 7.72 19.52
C LYS A 211 -1.19 6.36 18.82
N VAL A 212 -0.73 6.35 17.57
CA VAL A 212 -0.53 5.11 16.79
C VAL A 212 0.60 4.28 17.41
N VAL A 213 1.76 4.87 17.75
CA VAL A 213 2.88 4.15 18.37
C VAL A 213 2.50 3.60 19.74
N GLU A 214 1.82 4.40 20.58
CA GLU A 214 1.30 3.96 21.88
C GLU A 214 0.36 2.76 21.70
N ARG A 215 -0.58 2.84 20.75
CA ARG A 215 -1.54 1.77 20.48
C ARG A 215 -0.87 0.49 19.99
N MET A 216 0.13 0.59 19.10
CA MET A 216 0.92 -0.57 18.68
C MET A 216 1.56 -1.28 19.87
N LYS A 217 2.23 -0.54 20.74
CA LYS A 217 2.89 -1.08 21.95
C LYS A 217 1.89 -1.69 22.93
N GLU A 218 0.73 -1.08 23.12
CA GLU A 218 -0.34 -1.65 23.95
C GLU A 218 -0.79 -3.02 23.47
N LEU A 219 -0.96 -3.19 22.16
CA LEU A 219 -1.34 -4.46 21.53
C LEU A 219 -0.21 -5.50 21.49
N GLY A 220 1.04 -5.11 21.76
CA GLY A 220 2.21 -5.96 21.60
C GLY A 220 2.77 -5.99 20.18
N ILE A 221 2.38 -5.03 19.33
CA ILE A 221 2.95 -4.85 18.00
C ILE A 221 4.17 -3.94 18.11
N THR A 222 5.34 -4.42 17.73
CA THR A 222 6.59 -3.64 17.75
C THR A 222 6.60 -2.67 16.56
N PRO A 223 6.71 -1.35 16.77
CA PRO A 223 6.83 -0.40 15.67
C PRO A 223 8.24 -0.43 15.06
N ILE A 224 8.34 -0.45 13.74
CA ILE A 224 9.57 -0.11 13.01
C ILE A 224 9.46 1.37 12.65
N LEU A 225 10.26 2.21 13.31
CA LEU A 225 10.27 3.66 13.11
C LEU A 225 11.36 4.06 12.11
N SER A 226 11.19 5.18 11.42
CA SER A 226 12.17 5.66 10.45
C SER A 226 13.39 6.29 11.11
N THR A 227 14.49 6.36 10.36
CA THR A 227 15.67 7.16 10.71
C THR A 227 15.79 8.38 9.79
N PHE A 228 16.69 9.31 10.13
CA PHE A 228 17.05 10.40 9.23
C PHE A 228 17.64 9.85 7.92
N SER A 229 16.97 10.10 6.82
CA SER A 229 17.37 9.57 5.50
C SER A 229 18.63 10.27 4.91
N GLY A 230 19.02 11.37 5.49
CA GLY A 230 20.09 12.24 5.00
C GLY A 230 19.61 13.43 4.17
N LEU A 231 18.36 13.39 3.68
CA LEU A 231 17.79 14.42 2.81
C LEU A 231 17.64 15.76 3.56
N VAL A 232 18.02 16.84 2.91
CA VAL A 232 17.99 18.20 3.48
C VAL A 232 17.59 19.23 2.43
N PRO A 233 17.07 20.41 2.84
CA PRO A 233 16.82 21.53 1.92
C PRO A 233 18.09 21.99 1.21
N ASP A 234 17.97 22.52 -0.01
CA ASP A 234 19.10 23.04 -0.81
C ASP A 234 19.90 24.16 -0.13
N ILE A 235 19.22 24.99 0.67
CA ILE A 235 19.84 26.05 1.48
C ILE A 235 20.93 25.51 2.42
N THR A 236 20.90 24.22 2.76
CA THR A 236 21.90 23.53 3.60
C THR A 236 23.32 23.73 3.06
N THR A 237 23.50 23.82 1.75
CA THR A 237 24.79 24.08 1.12
C THR A 237 25.40 25.45 1.48
N LYS A 238 24.56 26.40 1.91
CA LYS A 238 24.94 27.74 2.35
C LYS A 238 25.06 27.84 3.87
N LEU A 239 24.29 27.10 4.62
CA LEU A 239 24.25 27.12 6.09
C LEU A 239 25.35 26.25 6.71
N PHE A 240 25.79 25.21 6.03
CA PHE A 240 26.74 24.21 6.49
C PHE A 240 27.95 24.11 5.51
N ASN A 241 28.95 23.30 5.86
CA ASN A 241 30.04 23.01 4.94
C ASN A 241 29.48 22.27 3.68
N GLY A 242 29.49 22.95 2.54
CA GLY A 242 28.94 22.39 1.30
C GLY A 242 29.63 21.10 0.82
N LYS A 243 30.84 20.77 1.33
CA LYS A 243 31.50 19.49 1.05
C LYS A 243 30.81 18.30 1.75
N ASP A 244 30.05 18.57 2.80
CA ASP A 244 29.31 17.54 3.54
C ASP A 244 28.02 17.17 2.85
N VAL A 245 27.59 17.96 1.85
CA VAL A 245 26.35 17.77 1.11
C VAL A 245 26.61 17.12 -0.25
N ALA A 246 26.00 16.00 -0.52
CA ALA A 246 25.97 15.39 -1.84
C ALA A 246 24.72 15.86 -2.61
N ILE A 247 24.87 16.09 -3.91
CA ILE A 247 23.76 16.39 -4.81
C ILE A 247 23.44 15.11 -5.58
N THR A 248 22.20 14.67 -5.52
CA THR A 248 21.77 13.44 -6.21
C THR A 248 21.39 13.71 -7.66
N GLU A 249 21.32 12.68 -8.47
CA GLU A 249 20.76 12.79 -9.81
C GLU A 249 19.24 13.07 -9.74
N LYS A 250 18.71 13.63 -10.83
CA LYS A 250 17.27 13.81 -10.99
C LYS A 250 16.55 12.44 -10.97
N TRP A 251 15.44 12.38 -10.26
CA TRP A 251 14.57 11.22 -10.33
C TRP A 251 13.32 11.55 -11.17
N ALA A 252 13.19 10.91 -12.34
CA ALA A 252 12.20 11.31 -13.34
C ALA A 252 12.28 12.81 -13.66
N ALA A 253 11.14 13.52 -13.61
CA ALA A 253 11.09 14.96 -13.81
C ALA A 253 11.30 15.78 -12.53
N PHE A 254 11.49 15.13 -11.37
CA PHE A 254 11.78 15.83 -10.12
C PHE A 254 13.18 16.45 -10.11
N PRO A 255 13.35 17.62 -9.46
CA PRO A 255 14.66 18.27 -9.32
C PRO A 255 15.68 17.37 -8.62
N LYS A 256 16.95 17.70 -8.77
CA LYS A 256 18.03 17.13 -7.96
C LYS A 256 17.77 17.39 -6.49
N THR A 257 18.11 16.42 -5.62
CA THR A 257 17.98 16.55 -4.18
C THR A 257 19.34 16.72 -3.52
N TYR A 258 19.33 17.19 -2.29
CA TYR A 258 20.49 17.45 -1.48
C TYR A 258 20.46 16.55 -0.25
N LYS A 259 21.58 15.90 0.07
CA LYS A 259 21.65 15.07 1.27
C LYS A 259 23.02 15.15 1.93
N PHE A 260 23.07 15.10 3.25
CA PHE A 260 24.32 14.93 3.95
C PHE A 260 24.95 13.58 3.64
N ARG A 261 26.26 13.60 3.44
CA ARG A 261 27.07 12.39 3.34
C ARG A 261 27.11 11.72 4.72
N ILE A 262 26.87 10.43 4.76
CA ILE A 262 26.72 9.63 6.00
C ILE A 262 28.01 9.70 6.86
N ASP A 263 29.18 9.78 6.22
CA ASP A 263 30.49 9.84 6.87
C ASP A 263 30.85 11.23 7.44
N THR A 264 29.88 12.14 7.59
CA THR A 264 30.11 13.50 8.06
C THR A 264 29.58 13.76 9.47
N VAL A 265 30.20 14.72 10.17
CA VAL A 265 29.75 15.17 11.50
C VAL A 265 28.34 15.75 11.41
N ASN A 266 28.01 16.47 10.33
CA ASN A 266 26.68 17.05 10.16
C ASN A 266 25.61 16.00 9.98
N PHE A 267 25.86 14.94 9.19
CA PHE A 267 24.92 13.80 9.13
C PHE A 267 24.65 13.23 10.52
N ARG A 268 25.70 12.93 11.28
CA ARG A 268 25.56 12.36 12.64
C ARG A 268 24.76 13.27 13.57
N ARG A 269 25.01 14.60 13.53
CA ARG A 269 24.23 15.55 14.34
C ARG A 269 22.75 15.54 13.99
N PHE A 270 22.41 15.54 12.69
CA PHE A 270 21.03 15.49 12.23
C PHE A 270 20.39 14.14 12.54
N PHE A 271 21.11 13.04 12.35
CA PHE A 271 20.64 11.70 12.67
C PHE A 271 20.25 11.56 14.14
N LEU A 272 21.12 11.97 15.04
CA LEU A 272 20.85 11.94 16.49
C LEU A 272 19.70 12.88 16.85
N LYS A 273 19.69 14.10 16.30
CA LYS A 273 18.60 15.04 16.56
C LYS A 273 17.25 14.53 16.07
N TYR A 274 17.21 13.85 14.92
CA TYR A 274 16.00 13.23 14.39
C TYR A 274 15.47 12.16 15.34
N LEU A 275 16.32 11.28 15.86
CA LEU A 275 15.93 10.24 16.81
C LEU A 275 15.48 10.83 18.15
N GLU A 276 16.16 11.88 18.66
CA GLU A 276 15.73 12.62 19.86
C GLU A 276 14.34 13.25 19.67
N VAL A 277 14.10 13.89 18.54
CA VAL A 277 12.78 14.49 18.22
C VAL A 277 11.71 13.39 18.07
N GLN A 278 12.04 12.28 17.43
CA GLN A 278 11.13 11.15 17.28
C GLN A 278 10.72 10.60 18.64
N ASP A 279 11.69 10.36 19.53
CA ASP A 279 11.42 9.86 20.88
C ASP A 279 10.58 10.84 21.70
N GLU A 280 10.88 12.13 21.63
CA GLU A 280 10.17 13.20 22.36
C GLU A 280 8.70 13.35 21.93
N TYR A 281 8.41 13.26 20.62
CA TYR A 281 7.09 13.61 20.08
C TYR A 281 6.21 12.42 19.77
N ILE A 282 6.75 11.31 19.27
CA ILE A 282 5.96 10.14 18.87
C ILE A 282 6.33 8.85 19.61
N GLY A 283 7.49 8.82 20.25
CA GLY A 283 7.95 7.69 21.04
C GLY A 283 9.06 6.87 20.38
N SER A 284 9.64 5.96 21.16
CA SER A 284 10.82 5.16 20.82
C SER A 284 10.48 3.76 20.30
N SER A 285 11.47 3.10 19.69
CA SER A 285 11.50 1.69 19.36
C SER A 285 12.93 1.19 19.44
N ASP A 286 13.12 -0.14 19.40
CA ASP A 286 14.44 -0.74 19.16
C ASP A 286 14.67 -1.03 17.66
N TYR A 287 13.68 -0.84 16.80
CA TYR A 287 13.75 -1.13 15.36
C TYR A 287 13.63 0.13 14.52
N TYR A 288 14.65 0.39 13.70
CA TYR A 288 14.80 1.63 12.93
C TYR A 288 15.01 1.36 11.45
N LEU A 289 14.07 1.77 10.61
CA LEU A 289 14.14 1.66 9.15
C LEU A 289 15.18 2.61 8.57
N CYS A 290 16.16 2.06 7.87
CA CYS A 290 17.29 2.77 7.29
C CYS A 290 17.16 2.92 5.78
N ASN A 291 16.79 4.11 5.31
CA ASN A 291 16.58 4.42 3.88
C ASN A 291 17.72 5.23 3.26
N GLN A 292 18.89 5.38 3.95
CA GLN A 292 19.99 6.23 3.49
C GLN A 292 20.56 5.82 2.13
N LEU A 293 20.49 4.53 1.80
CA LEU A 293 21.02 3.98 0.54
C LEU A 293 19.94 3.81 -0.55
N CYS A 294 18.66 4.01 -0.23
CA CYS A 294 17.62 4.00 -1.24
C CYS A 294 17.91 5.07 -2.30
N ALA A 295 17.64 4.76 -3.58
CA ALA A 295 17.92 5.62 -4.72
C ALA A 295 19.39 6.01 -4.95
N SER A 296 20.35 5.36 -4.31
CA SER A 296 21.78 5.63 -4.53
C SER A 296 22.33 4.70 -5.61
N THR A 297 22.83 5.28 -6.70
CA THR A 297 23.72 4.58 -7.64
C THR A 297 25.09 4.46 -6.97
N ILE A 298 25.45 3.24 -6.58
CA ILE A 298 26.76 3.00 -5.96
C ILE A 298 27.62 2.26 -6.96
N GLY A 299 28.77 2.83 -7.26
CA GLY A 299 29.74 2.24 -8.15
C GLY A 299 30.48 1.06 -7.47
N THR A 300 31.05 0.21 -8.30
CA THR A 300 31.80 -1.00 -7.88
C THR A 300 33.29 -0.77 -7.68
N LYS A 301 33.75 0.49 -7.76
CA LYS A 301 35.18 0.82 -7.61
C LYS A 301 35.66 0.68 -6.17
N LYS A 302 36.89 0.22 -5.95
CA LYS A 302 37.47 -0.01 -4.63
C LYS A 302 37.35 1.19 -3.68
N LYS A 303 37.44 2.42 -4.17
CA LYS A 303 37.27 3.64 -3.37
C LYS A 303 35.84 3.85 -2.90
N GLU A 304 34.85 3.48 -3.72
CA GLU A 304 33.44 3.59 -3.42
C GLU A 304 33.02 2.55 -2.38
N ILE A 305 33.55 1.33 -2.48
CA ILE A 305 33.37 0.27 -1.48
C ILE A 305 33.95 0.71 -0.13
N ALA A 306 35.17 1.22 -0.09
CA ALA A 306 35.79 1.70 1.16
C ALA A 306 35.00 2.87 1.78
N HIS A 307 34.40 3.72 0.94
CA HIS A 307 33.54 4.81 1.41
C HIS A 307 32.25 4.26 2.04
N LEU A 308 31.60 3.28 1.41
CA LEU A 308 30.42 2.61 1.97
C LEU A 308 30.68 1.95 3.33
N GLU A 309 31.81 1.25 3.45
CA GLU A 309 32.21 0.64 4.72
C GLU A 309 32.42 1.68 5.83
N ASN A 310 32.94 2.88 5.50
CA ASN A 310 33.06 3.96 6.46
C ASN A 310 31.71 4.56 6.84
N CYS A 311 30.83 4.76 5.86
CA CYS A 311 29.46 5.20 6.11
C CYS A 311 28.71 4.25 7.05
N ALA A 312 28.84 2.94 6.84
CA ALA A 312 28.24 1.92 7.70
C ALA A 312 28.73 2.03 9.16
N LYS A 313 30.04 2.18 9.35
CA LYS A 313 30.64 2.34 10.69
C LYS A 313 30.19 3.61 11.40
N GLU A 314 30.01 4.71 10.69
CA GLU A 314 29.53 5.97 11.29
C GLU A 314 28.04 5.88 11.64
N LEU A 315 27.20 5.26 10.80
CA LEU A 315 25.79 5.00 11.11
C LEU A 315 25.65 4.09 12.34
N ASP A 316 26.40 2.98 12.36
CA ASP A 316 26.44 2.00 13.44
C ASP A 316 26.78 2.66 14.80
N ARG A 317 27.83 3.50 14.82
CA ARG A 317 28.22 4.24 16.02
C ARG A 317 27.15 5.25 16.47
N ALA A 318 26.51 5.92 15.53
CA ALA A 318 25.49 6.92 15.86
C ALA A 318 24.23 6.26 16.43
N ALA A 319 23.80 5.15 15.83
CA ALA A 319 22.64 4.41 16.29
C ALA A 319 22.86 3.74 17.66
N ASP A 320 24.02 3.07 17.85
CA ASP A 320 24.44 2.46 19.11
C ASP A 320 24.55 3.51 20.25
N PHE A 321 25.07 4.71 19.93
CA PHE A 321 25.13 5.80 20.90
C PHE A 321 23.74 6.28 21.36
N PHE A 322 22.75 6.27 20.47
CA PHE A 322 21.39 6.66 20.79
C PHE A 322 20.64 5.55 21.55
N ASN A 323 20.75 4.30 21.08
CA ASN A 323 20.10 3.14 21.66
C ASN A 323 21.02 1.90 21.50
N GLU A 324 21.56 1.39 22.60
CA GLU A 324 22.42 0.19 22.63
C GLU A 324 21.73 -1.10 22.16
N ASN A 325 20.40 -1.14 22.17
CA ASN A 325 19.59 -2.26 21.69
C ASN A 325 19.13 -2.08 20.24
N ALA A 326 19.57 -1.04 19.53
CA ALA A 326 19.09 -0.73 18.19
C ALA A 326 19.28 -1.89 17.22
N THR A 327 18.21 -2.17 16.48
CA THR A 327 18.20 -3.02 15.28
C THR A 327 17.98 -2.13 14.07
N LEU A 328 18.98 -2.05 13.19
CA LEU A 328 18.88 -1.33 11.93
C LEU A 328 18.18 -2.20 10.89
N VAL A 329 17.04 -1.74 10.42
CA VAL A 329 16.18 -2.45 9.48
C VAL A 329 16.43 -1.91 8.07
N PHE A 330 16.73 -2.79 7.14
CA PHE A 330 16.96 -2.46 5.73
C PHE A 330 15.92 -3.16 4.86
N THR A 331 15.47 -2.52 3.80
CA THR A 331 14.71 -3.22 2.74
C THR A 331 15.67 -3.88 1.75
N SER A 332 15.22 -4.92 1.06
CA SER A 332 16.00 -5.59 0.01
C SER A 332 16.48 -4.61 -1.08
N GLU A 333 15.69 -3.59 -1.43
CA GLU A 333 16.09 -2.52 -2.36
C GLU A 333 17.30 -1.72 -1.88
N GLY A 334 17.36 -1.44 -0.58
CA GLY A 334 18.45 -0.70 0.08
C GLY A 334 19.65 -1.57 0.49
N TYR A 335 19.55 -2.89 0.37
CA TYR A 335 20.60 -3.80 0.78
C TYR A 335 21.88 -3.61 -0.06
N ARG A 336 23.00 -3.44 0.62
CA ARG A 336 24.36 -3.45 0.05
C ARG A 336 25.24 -4.22 1.00
N LYS A 337 25.83 -5.34 0.54
CA LYS A 337 26.71 -6.20 1.33
C LYS A 337 27.83 -5.40 2.02
N GLU A 338 28.47 -4.53 1.27
CA GLU A 338 29.60 -3.69 1.73
C GLU A 338 29.20 -2.67 2.78
N PHE A 339 27.92 -2.46 2.99
CA PHE A 339 27.37 -1.59 4.02
C PHE A 339 26.82 -2.41 5.19
N VAL A 340 25.82 -3.22 4.95
CA VAL A 340 25.05 -3.91 6.01
C VAL A 340 25.93 -4.85 6.83
N THR A 341 26.85 -5.61 6.18
CA THR A 341 27.77 -6.53 6.88
C THR A 341 28.83 -5.81 7.72
N LYS A 342 28.96 -4.47 7.63
CA LYS A 342 29.90 -3.67 8.44
C LYS A 342 29.27 -3.05 9.69
N ILE A 343 27.96 -3.15 9.84
CA ILE A 343 27.26 -2.86 11.09
C ILE A 343 27.67 -3.95 12.10
N LYS A 344 28.17 -3.58 13.28
CA LYS A 344 28.74 -4.51 14.25
C LYS A 344 28.31 -4.26 15.70
N ARG A 345 27.82 -3.06 16.00
CA ARG A 345 27.35 -2.66 17.34
C ARG A 345 25.86 -2.87 17.45
N CYS A 346 25.12 -2.40 16.46
CA CYS A 346 23.68 -2.63 16.34
C CYS A 346 23.39 -4.00 15.72
N ASN A 347 22.21 -4.52 16.01
CA ASN A 347 21.66 -5.64 15.27
C ASN A 347 21.22 -5.19 13.87
N THR A 348 21.10 -6.14 12.94
CA THR A 348 20.61 -5.88 11.58
C THR A 348 19.48 -6.81 11.22
N LEU A 349 18.46 -6.27 10.54
CA LEU A 349 17.35 -7.02 10.00
C LEU A 349 17.11 -6.58 8.55
N VAL A 350 16.98 -7.52 7.62
CA VAL A 350 16.65 -7.23 6.24
C VAL A 350 15.21 -7.69 5.95
N LEU A 351 14.40 -6.79 5.40
CA LEU A 351 13.08 -7.11 4.88
C LEU A 351 13.24 -7.42 3.39
N ASP A 352 13.16 -8.70 3.03
CA ASP A 352 13.16 -9.16 1.63
C ASP A 352 11.74 -9.02 1.07
N ILE A 353 11.37 -7.79 0.71
CA ILE A 353 9.99 -7.35 0.48
C ILE A 353 9.25 -8.25 -0.51
N ASP A 354 9.90 -8.64 -1.60
CA ASP A 354 9.34 -9.44 -2.70
C ASP A 354 9.95 -10.84 -2.80
N SER A 355 10.68 -11.28 -1.78
CA SER A 355 11.34 -12.60 -1.73
C SER A 355 12.30 -12.91 -2.88
N THR A 356 12.86 -11.88 -3.53
CA THR A 356 13.73 -12.08 -4.70
C THR A 356 15.22 -12.02 -4.38
N MET A 357 15.61 -11.35 -3.30
CA MET A 357 17.02 -11.05 -3.01
C MET A 357 17.73 -12.08 -2.12
N HIS A 358 17.01 -12.84 -1.30
CA HIS A 358 17.63 -13.82 -0.40
C HIS A 358 18.41 -14.91 -1.14
N GLU A 359 17.96 -15.35 -2.29
CA GLU A 359 18.70 -16.35 -3.11
C GLU A 359 19.96 -15.75 -3.72
N VAL A 360 19.86 -14.54 -4.30
CA VAL A 360 20.99 -13.83 -4.96
C VAL A 360 22.08 -13.49 -3.96
N THR A 361 21.69 -13.15 -2.72
CA THR A 361 22.61 -12.76 -1.64
C THR A 361 23.03 -13.91 -0.71
N ASN A 362 22.60 -15.13 -1.03
CA ASN A 362 22.78 -16.30 -0.16
C ASN A 362 22.36 -16.02 1.30
N GLY A 363 21.12 -15.60 1.49
CA GLY A 363 20.55 -15.27 2.81
C GLY A 363 21.15 -14.00 3.41
N PHE A 364 21.33 -12.95 2.60
CA PHE A 364 21.84 -11.65 3.04
C PHE A 364 23.17 -11.71 3.79
N ASP A 365 24.08 -12.60 3.32
CA ASP A 365 25.41 -12.77 3.89
C ASP A 365 25.42 -13.05 5.41
N GLY A 366 24.37 -13.68 5.92
CA GLY A 366 24.21 -14.07 7.33
C GLY A 366 23.55 -13.02 8.23
N CYS A 367 23.09 -11.89 7.68
CA CYS A 367 22.22 -10.97 8.42
C CYS A 367 20.84 -11.58 8.62
N ASP A 368 20.22 -11.35 9.79
CA ASP A 368 18.83 -11.78 10.00
C ASP A 368 17.91 -11.16 8.94
N PHE A 369 16.95 -11.96 8.45
CA PHE A 369 16.01 -11.48 7.46
C PHE A 369 14.61 -12.03 7.62
N VAL A 370 13.65 -11.32 7.02
CA VAL A 370 12.23 -11.64 6.93
C VAL A 370 11.90 -11.91 5.47
N LEU A 371 11.29 -13.05 5.18
CA LEU A 371 10.81 -13.40 3.84
C LEU A 371 9.51 -12.66 3.56
N GLY A 372 9.48 -11.86 2.51
CA GLY A 372 8.37 -10.98 2.18
C GLY A 372 7.35 -11.62 1.26
N ASN A 373 6.14 -11.09 1.32
CA ASN A 373 5.13 -11.24 0.30
C ASN A 373 4.58 -9.86 0.00
N SER A 374 4.74 -9.39 -1.22
CA SER A 374 4.34 -8.04 -1.60
C SER A 374 3.51 -8.04 -2.87
N GLN A 375 2.72 -7.01 -3.00
CA GLN A 375 2.16 -6.60 -4.28
C GLN A 375 2.68 -5.19 -4.60
N HIS A 376 3.61 -5.11 -5.53
CA HIS A 376 4.18 -3.86 -6.02
C HIS A 376 3.26 -3.21 -7.04
N ASN A 377 2.30 -2.44 -6.57
CA ASN A 377 1.28 -1.89 -7.45
C ASN A 377 1.01 -0.42 -7.23
N ASN A 378 1.80 0.30 -6.45
CA ASN A 378 1.59 1.75 -6.20
C ASN A 378 0.12 2.14 -5.98
N ALA A 379 -0.63 1.35 -5.22
CA ALA A 379 -2.06 1.49 -5.00
C ALA A 379 -2.96 1.17 -6.21
N HIS A 380 -2.46 0.56 -7.27
CA HIS A 380 -3.26 0.12 -8.41
C HIS A 380 -4.32 -0.89 -7.98
N ASN A 381 -5.50 -0.80 -8.56
CA ASN A 381 -6.61 -1.66 -8.18
C ASN A 381 -6.97 -2.73 -9.24
N SER A 382 -5.98 -3.20 -10.00
CA SER A 382 -6.12 -4.37 -10.89
C SER A 382 -6.14 -5.68 -10.09
N MET A 383 -6.79 -6.70 -10.66
CA MET A 383 -6.83 -8.03 -10.06
C MET A 383 -5.56 -8.81 -10.43
N GLN A 384 -4.76 -9.17 -9.43
CA GLN A 384 -3.53 -9.96 -9.59
C GLN A 384 -3.06 -10.58 -8.26
N GLY A 385 -2.09 -11.50 -8.33
CA GLY A 385 -1.43 -12.16 -7.21
C GLY A 385 -1.23 -13.65 -7.50
N ASP A 386 -0.07 -14.22 -7.19
CA ASP A 386 0.17 -15.66 -7.30
C ASP A 386 -0.29 -16.36 -6.01
N ILE A 387 -1.55 -16.85 -6.02
CA ILE A 387 -2.10 -17.53 -4.84
C ILE A 387 -1.57 -18.94 -4.66
N GLU A 388 -1.05 -19.57 -5.71
CA GLU A 388 -0.43 -20.89 -5.59
C GLU A 388 0.91 -20.80 -4.87
N GLU A 389 1.76 -19.83 -5.24
CA GLU A 389 3.02 -19.58 -4.54
C GLU A 389 2.81 -19.27 -3.07
N VAL A 390 1.83 -18.42 -2.74
CA VAL A 390 1.50 -18.10 -1.34
C VAL A 390 1.08 -19.35 -0.57
N ALA A 391 0.22 -20.19 -1.16
CA ALA A 391 -0.30 -21.40 -0.50
C ALA A 391 0.78 -22.46 -0.22
N GLU A 392 1.85 -22.51 -1.04
CA GLU A 392 3.01 -23.38 -0.84
C GLU A 392 3.82 -23.06 0.43
N ASN A 393 3.58 -21.90 1.06
CA ASN A 393 4.28 -21.45 2.26
C ASN A 393 5.82 -21.45 2.09
N PRO A 394 6.37 -20.59 1.26
CA PRO A 394 7.81 -20.59 0.96
C PRO A 394 8.70 -20.34 2.16
N PHE A 395 8.16 -19.80 3.26
CA PHE A 395 8.90 -19.64 4.52
C PHE A 395 9.43 -20.97 5.06
N LEU A 396 8.68 -22.07 4.96
CA LEU A 396 9.07 -23.37 5.51
C LEU A 396 10.32 -23.92 4.81
N ASP A 397 10.29 -23.94 3.47
CA ASP A 397 11.42 -24.43 2.67
C ASP A 397 12.66 -23.53 2.83
N CYS A 398 12.46 -22.20 2.84
CA CYS A 398 13.53 -21.22 3.07
C CYS A 398 14.15 -21.36 4.47
N LYS A 399 13.37 -21.64 5.51
CA LYS A 399 13.86 -21.80 6.89
C LYS A 399 14.77 -23.00 7.06
N GLU A 400 14.54 -24.06 6.32
CA GLU A 400 15.44 -25.21 6.29
C GLU A 400 16.82 -24.83 5.71
N LYS A 401 16.83 -24.01 4.67
CA LYS A 401 18.03 -23.58 3.95
C LYS A 401 18.79 -22.46 4.69
N TYR A 402 18.08 -21.49 5.26
CA TYR A 402 18.67 -20.29 5.86
C TYR A 402 18.34 -20.19 7.36
N LYS A 403 19.33 -20.45 8.23
CA LYS A 403 19.13 -20.41 9.70
C LYS A 403 18.87 -18.99 10.23
N ASN A 404 19.36 -17.97 9.54
CA ASN A 404 19.14 -16.55 9.82
C ASN A 404 17.82 -15.98 9.25
N LEU A 405 16.95 -16.81 8.67
CA LEU A 405 15.57 -16.44 8.40
C LEU A 405 14.79 -16.42 9.72
N VAL A 406 14.34 -15.25 10.17
CA VAL A 406 13.71 -15.06 11.48
C VAL A 406 12.20 -14.85 11.42
N GLY A 407 11.63 -14.64 10.24
CA GLY A 407 10.21 -14.39 10.11
C GLY A 407 9.71 -14.29 8.69
N ALA A 408 8.41 -14.02 8.57
CA ALA A 408 7.75 -13.71 7.32
C ALA A 408 7.02 -12.37 7.42
N GLY A 409 6.76 -11.73 6.29
CA GLY A 409 6.13 -10.42 6.25
C GLY A 409 5.19 -10.25 5.07
N LEU A 410 4.25 -9.32 5.22
CA LEU A 410 3.34 -8.88 4.18
C LEU A 410 3.55 -7.37 3.98
N PHE A 411 3.96 -6.99 2.78
CA PHE A 411 4.38 -5.63 2.43
C PHE A 411 3.48 -5.02 1.34
N PRO A 412 2.20 -4.74 1.64
CA PRO A 412 1.32 -4.11 0.66
C PRO A 412 1.65 -2.63 0.50
N GLU A 413 1.69 -2.16 -0.73
CA GLU A 413 1.75 -0.72 -1.02
C GLU A 413 0.38 -0.04 -0.88
N SER A 414 -0.73 -0.80 -0.91
CA SER A 414 -2.10 -0.35 -0.68
C SER A 414 -2.98 -1.50 -0.18
N LEU A 415 -4.07 -1.17 0.54
CA LEU A 415 -4.99 -2.16 1.13
C LEU A 415 -6.30 -2.37 0.35
N LYS A 416 -6.53 -1.66 -0.75
CA LYS A 416 -7.83 -1.58 -1.42
C LYS A 416 -8.03 -2.60 -2.53
N GLN A 417 -7.15 -3.58 -2.65
CA GLN A 417 -7.11 -4.49 -3.78
C GLN A 417 -6.86 -5.93 -3.35
N ASN A 418 -7.26 -6.87 -4.21
CA ASN A 418 -6.92 -8.28 -4.08
C ASN A 418 -7.19 -8.90 -2.70
N PRO A 419 -8.43 -8.78 -2.14
CA PRO A 419 -8.74 -9.24 -0.80
C PRO A 419 -8.50 -10.74 -0.60
N MET A 420 -8.65 -11.56 -1.64
CA MET A 420 -8.35 -13.00 -1.61
C MET A 420 -6.86 -13.24 -1.39
N PHE A 421 -6.00 -12.60 -2.17
CA PHE A 421 -4.55 -12.71 -2.06
C PHE A 421 -4.07 -12.29 -0.66
N PHE A 422 -4.54 -11.16 -0.16
CA PHE A 422 -4.16 -10.67 1.17
C PHE A 422 -4.70 -11.57 2.28
N SER A 423 -5.94 -12.07 2.16
CA SER A 423 -6.50 -12.99 3.16
C SER A 423 -5.68 -14.28 3.28
N LEU A 424 -5.24 -14.85 2.16
CA LEU A 424 -4.35 -16.01 2.13
C LEU A 424 -2.98 -15.67 2.70
N SER A 425 -2.43 -14.52 2.34
CA SER A 425 -1.12 -14.07 2.83
C SER A 425 -1.10 -13.83 4.34
N PHE A 426 -2.18 -13.36 4.94
CA PHE A 426 -2.30 -13.26 6.41
C PHE A 426 -2.33 -14.64 7.07
N ASP A 427 -2.99 -15.64 6.46
CA ASP A 427 -3.01 -16.98 7.03
C ASP A 427 -1.63 -17.61 7.05
N ILE A 428 -0.90 -17.49 5.93
CA ILE A 428 0.42 -18.11 5.81
C ILE A 428 1.44 -17.57 6.83
N LEU A 429 1.28 -16.33 7.32
CA LEU A 429 2.18 -15.74 8.33
C LEU A 429 2.12 -16.45 9.70
N THR A 430 1.13 -17.31 9.92
CA THR A 430 0.95 -18.02 11.19
C THR A 430 0.80 -19.52 11.01
N GLU A 431 0.82 -20.02 9.78
CA GLU A 431 0.65 -21.45 9.49
C GLU A 431 2.00 -22.18 9.46
N SER A 432 1.98 -23.41 9.98
CA SER A 432 3.15 -24.31 10.03
C SER A 432 3.20 -25.32 8.88
N LYS A 433 2.30 -25.21 7.91
CA LYS A 433 2.16 -26.12 6.77
C LYS A 433 1.65 -25.39 5.53
N LYS A 434 1.74 -26.05 4.39
CA LYS A 434 1.11 -25.63 3.13
C LYS A 434 -0.40 -25.57 3.27
N ILE A 435 -1.05 -24.66 2.53
CA ILE A 435 -2.50 -24.49 2.56
C ILE A 435 -3.11 -25.21 1.34
N ASP A 436 -4.10 -26.08 1.58
CA ASP A 436 -4.94 -26.60 0.52
C ASP A 436 -5.93 -25.53 0.05
N LEU A 437 -5.74 -25.02 -1.16
CA LEU A 437 -6.49 -23.89 -1.70
C LEU A 437 -7.98 -24.16 -1.83
N ASN A 438 -8.40 -25.39 -2.14
CA ASN A 438 -9.81 -25.72 -2.32
C ASN A 438 -10.55 -25.63 -0.97
N SER A 439 -10.00 -26.26 0.06
CA SER A 439 -10.57 -26.21 1.42
C SER A 439 -10.51 -24.80 2.00
N TRP A 440 -9.43 -24.08 1.74
CA TRP A 440 -9.24 -22.70 2.19
C TRP A 440 -10.25 -21.76 1.53
N TYR A 441 -10.45 -21.87 0.21
CA TYR A 441 -11.37 -21.00 -0.53
C TYR A 441 -12.83 -21.17 -0.10
N LYS A 442 -13.27 -22.38 0.21
CA LYS A 442 -14.62 -22.60 0.80
C LYS A 442 -14.82 -21.85 2.10
N LYS A 443 -13.80 -21.83 2.98
CA LYS A 443 -13.85 -21.06 4.23
C LYS A 443 -13.82 -19.54 3.95
N TYR A 444 -13.02 -19.11 2.96
CA TYR A 444 -12.99 -17.72 2.52
C TYR A 444 -14.34 -17.26 2.02
N GLU A 445 -15.04 -18.04 1.18
CA GLU A 445 -16.38 -17.73 0.71
C GLU A 445 -17.39 -17.62 1.86
N ILE A 446 -17.38 -18.57 2.79
CA ILE A 446 -18.25 -18.52 3.97
C ILE A 446 -18.01 -17.24 4.78
N ALA A 447 -16.75 -16.89 5.01
CA ALA A 447 -16.40 -15.70 5.78
C ALA A 447 -16.78 -14.39 5.06
N ARG A 448 -16.62 -14.34 3.73
CA ARG A 448 -16.81 -13.16 2.90
C ARG A 448 -18.23 -13.00 2.37
N TYR A 449 -18.86 -14.10 1.95
CA TYR A 449 -20.19 -14.10 1.33
C TYR A 449 -21.30 -14.63 2.26
N GLY A 450 -20.93 -15.22 3.40
CA GLY A 450 -21.86 -15.85 4.34
C GLY A 450 -22.24 -17.27 3.96
N LYS A 451 -21.86 -17.75 2.78
CA LYS A 451 -22.13 -19.12 2.29
C LYS A 451 -21.16 -19.53 1.18
N THR A 452 -21.16 -20.79 0.84
CA THR A 452 -20.48 -21.41 -0.30
C THR A 452 -21.43 -22.41 -0.98
N ASP A 453 -21.05 -22.93 -2.14
CA ASP A 453 -21.82 -23.93 -2.89
C ASP A 453 -20.91 -24.99 -3.53
N GLU A 454 -21.49 -25.87 -4.33
CA GLU A 454 -20.82 -26.97 -5.04
C GLU A 454 -19.83 -26.49 -6.11
N TYR A 455 -19.95 -25.25 -6.60
CA TYR A 455 -19.08 -24.66 -7.63
C TYR A 455 -17.83 -23.96 -7.06
N SER A 456 -17.63 -23.99 -5.76
CA SER A 456 -16.48 -23.35 -5.10
C SER A 456 -15.14 -23.84 -5.64
N ASP A 457 -14.98 -25.16 -5.85
CA ASP A 457 -13.75 -25.74 -6.40
C ASP A 457 -13.49 -25.30 -7.86
N GLU A 458 -14.54 -25.09 -8.65
CA GLU A 458 -14.44 -24.57 -10.01
C GLU A 458 -14.05 -23.08 -9.99
N ARG A 459 -14.64 -22.27 -9.11
CA ARG A 459 -14.31 -20.85 -9.00
C ARG A 459 -12.84 -20.62 -8.65
N ILE A 460 -12.31 -21.34 -7.65
CA ILE A 460 -10.89 -21.19 -7.30
C ILE A 460 -9.98 -21.69 -8.43
N ALA A 461 -10.33 -22.75 -9.14
CA ALA A 461 -9.58 -23.23 -10.30
C ALA A 461 -9.57 -22.22 -11.45
N LEU A 462 -10.66 -21.48 -11.66
CA LEU A 462 -10.74 -20.40 -12.65
C LEU A 462 -9.88 -19.20 -12.23
N TYR A 463 -9.90 -18.80 -10.96
CA TYR A 463 -9.05 -17.73 -10.44
C TYR A 463 -7.55 -18.04 -10.61
N ARG A 464 -7.14 -19.29 -10.37
CA ARG A 464 -5.76 -19.78 -10.58
C ARG A 464 -5.30 -19.74 -12.03
N LYS A 465 -6.24 -19.77 -12.99
CA LYS A 465 -5.95 -19.66 -14.45
C LYS A 465 -6.04 -18.24 -14.96
N THR A 466 -6.58 -17.32 -14.20
CA THR A 466 -6.86 -15.94 -14.63
C THR A 466 -6.05 -14.94 -13.83
N CYS A 467 -6.70 -14.01 -13.19
CA CYS A 467 -6.07 -12.88 -12.51
C CYS A 467 -5.10 -13.28 -11.39
N TYR A 468 -5.31 -14.43 -10.76
CA TYR A 468 -4.44 -14.92 -9.67
C TYR A 468 -3.47 -16.03 -10.10
N SER A 469 -3.10 -16.06 -11.40
CA SER A 469 -2.09 -16.98 -11.93
C SER A 469 -0.68 -16.38 -11.84
N LYS A 470 0.33 -17.26 -11.76
CA LYS A 470 1.75 -16.87 -11.79
C LYS A 470 2.10 -16.06 -13.03
N GLU A 471 1.64 -16.50 -14.20
CA GLU A 471 1.93 -15.83 -15.48
C GLU A 471 1.36 -14.41 -15.51
N ASN A 472 0.12 -14.23 -15.03
CA ASN A 472 -0.51 -12.91 -15.00
C ASN A 472 0.13 -11.99 -13.96
N SER A 473 0.66 -12.54 -12.88
CA SER A 473 1.23 -11.80 -11.75
C SER A 473 2.74 -11.56 -11.85
N ALA A 474 3.41 -12.12 -12.85
CA ALA A 474 4.86 -11.97 -13.04
C ALA A 474 5.31 -10.52 -13.31
N VAL A 475 4.41 -9.69 -13.83
CA VAL A 475 4.60 -8.25 -14.04
C VAL A 475 3.33 -7.54 -13.58
N PRO A 476 3.42 -6.37 -12.93
CA PRO A 476 2.24 -5.63 -12.52
C PRO A 476 1.25 -5.41 -13.64
N VAL A 477 -0.04 -5.61 -13.35
CA VAL A 477 -1.13 -5.50 -14.33
C VAL A 477 -1.61 -4.05 -14.37
N GLY A 478 -1.55 -3.43 -15.54
CA GLY A 478 -2.04 -2.08 -15.82
C GLY A 478 -3.49 -2.06 -16.27
N SER A 479 -3.94 -0.90 -16.76
CA SER A 479 -5.28 -0.66 -17.27
C SER A 479 -5.24 0.06 -18.61
N ALA A 480 -5.98 -0.44 -19.60
CA ALA A 480 -6.14 0.25 -20.87
C ALA A 480 -6.90 1.56 -20.71
N ILE A 481 -7.89 1.59 -19.85
CA ILE A 481 -8.74 2.76 -19.56
C ILE A 481 -7.93 3.86 -18.86
N CYS A 482 -7.14 3.50 -17.85
CA CYS A 482 -6.39 4.46 -17.01
C CYS A 482 -5.07 4.90 -17.62
N THR A 483 -4.59 4.24 -18.68
CA THR A 483 -3.36 4.65 -19.38
C THR A 483 -3.54 6.00 -20.05
N ARG A 484 -2.51 6.84 -20.01
CA ARG A 484 -2.48 8.08 -20.80
C ARG A 484 -2.63 7.74 -22.27
N PRO A 485 -3.59 8.36 -22.99
CA PRO A 485 -3.95 8.00 -24.35
C PRO A 485 -2.76 8.01 -25.31
N ALA A 486 -2.60 6.93 -26.08
CA ALA A 486 -1.59 6.79 -27.13
C ALA A 486 -2.03 5.70 -28.12
N LEU A 487 -1.50 5.70 -29.35
CA LEU A 487 -1.77 4.62 -30.31
C LEU A 487 -1.06 3.29 -29.99
N ASN A 488 -0.11 3.32 -29.08
CA ASN A 488 0.63 2.15 -28.66
C ASN A 488 0.56 2.02 -27.15
N LEU A 489 -0.41 1.28 -26.65
CA LEU A 489 -0.56 1.01 -25.21
C LEU A 489 0.30 -0.21 -24.84
N ARG A 490 1.43 0.02 -24.20
CA ARG A 490 2.28 -1.05 -23.66
C ARG A 490 2.19 -1.12 -22.13
N HIS A 491 2.17 0.04 -21.50
CA HIS A 491 2.24 0.17 -20.05
C HIS A 491 1.29 1.26 -19.55
N THR A 492 0.64 1.03 -18.42
CA THR A 492 0.09 2.08 -17.58
C THR A 492 1.20 2.54 -16.64
N GLY A 493 1.31 3.83 -16.37
CA GLY A 493 2.48 4.30 -15.65
C GLY A 493 3.77 3.90 -16.37
N LEU A 494 4.78 3.37 -15.67
CA LEU A 494 6.08 3.03 -16.26
C LEU A 494 6.24 1.56 -16.64
N TYR A 495 5.62 0.66 -15.89
CA TYR A 495 5.97 -0.76 -15.94
C TYR A 495 4.78 -1.69 -16.07
N ASP A 496 3.57 -1.24 -15.73
CA ASP A 496 2.40 -2.11 -15.61
C ASP A 496 1.92 -2.53 -16.99
N ARG A 497 1.91 -3.82 -17.23
CA ARG A 497 1.48 -4.40 -18.50
C ARG A 497 -0.03 -4.21 -18.69
N VAL A 498 -0.43 -3.55 -19.77
CA VAL A 498 -1.85 -3.26 -20.07
C VAL A 498 -2.64 -4.51 -20.48
N GLN A 499 -2.00 -5.48 -21.12
CA GLN A 499 -2.66 -6.69 -21.59
C GLN A 499 -2.74 -7.77 -20.51
N SER A 500 -3.92 -8.32 -20.23
CA SER A 500 -4.08 -9.54 -19.44
C SER A 500 -3.54 -10.77 -20.20
N LEU A 501 -2.99 -11.75 -19.46
CA LEU A 501 -2.42 -12.98 -20.02
C LEU A 501 -3.34 -14.20 -19.85
N TYR A 502 -4.65 -13.98 -19.81
CA TYR A 502 -5.64 -15.05 -19.71
C TYR A 502 -6.86 -14.78 -20.61
N ASP A 503 -7.66 -15.80 -20.85
CA ASP A 503 -8.92 -15.64 -21.59
C ASP A 503 -9.99 -14.98 -20.70
N ASN A 504 -10.49 -13.83 -21.15
CA ASN A 504 -11.54 -13.08 -20.46
C ASN A 504 -12.81 -13.92 -20.23
N LYS A 505 -13.07 -14.94 -21.08
CA LYS A 505 -14.17 -15.88 -20.92
C LYS A 505 -14.07 -16.70 -19.62
N ASP A 506 -12.87 -17.02 -19.15
CA ASP A 506 -12.70 -17.77 -17.90
C ASP A 506 -13.00 -16.88 -16.67
N LEU A 507 -12.62 -15.59 -16.71
CA LEU A 507 -13.03 -14.66 -15.67
C LEU A 507 -14.55 -14.38 -15.71
N LEU A 508 -15.17 -14.37 -16.91
CA LEU A 508 -16.63 -14.27 -17.05
C LEU A 508 -17.36 -15.45 -16.38
N LYS A 509 -16.82 -16.67 -16.48
CA LYS A 509 -17.40 -17.83 -15.77
C LYS A 509 -17.37 -17.64 -14.25
N VAL A 510 -16.31 -17.02 -13.71
CA VAL A 510 -16.28 -16.70 -12.28
C VAL A 510 -17.40 -15.73 -11.93
N PHE A 511 -17.60 -14.66 -12.71
CA PHE A 511 -18.69 -13.71 -12.50
C PHE A 511 -20.05 -14.41 -12.50
N ARG A 512 -20.33 -15.25 -13.52
CA ARG A 512 -21.62 -15.97 -13.64
C ARG A 512 -21.86 -16.94 -12.47
N SER A 513 -20.81 -17.62 -12.03
CA SER A 513 -20.89 -18.50 -10.87
C SER A 513 -21.20 -17.74 -9.57
N LEU A 514 -20.59 -16.56 -9.37
CA LEU A 514 -20.89 -15.69 -8.22
C LEU A 514 -22.28 -15.06 -8.33
N GLU A 515 -22.72 -14.64 -9.52
CA GLU A 515 -24.07 -14.14 -9.77
C GLU A 515 -25.12 -15.16 -9.30
N ASN A 516 -24.92 -16.44 -9.64
CA ASN A 516 -25.82 -17.55 -9.25
C ASN A 516 -25.74 -17.83 -7.73
N LEU A 517 -24.58 -17.61 -7.09
CA LEU A 517 -24.47 -17.75 -5.63
C LEU A 517 -25.41 -16.79 -4.90
N GLY A 518 -25.58 -15.56 -5.37
CA GLY A 518 -26.60 -14.62 -4.92
C GLY A 518 -26.51 -14.27 -3.43
N CYS A 519 -25.58 -13.42 -3.04
CA CYS A 519 -25.37 -12.93 -1.68
C CYS A 519 -25.60 -11.41 -1.60
N ASP A 520 -25.66 -10.87 -0.36
CA ASP A 520 -25.86 -9.44 -0.12
C ASP A 520 -24.82 -8.86 0.88
N THR A 521 -23.67 -9.52 1.03
CA THR A 521 -22.59 -9.00 1.88
C THR A 521 -21.80 -7.94 1.14
N ASP A 522 -21.14 -7.04 1.87
CA ASP A 522 -20.28 -6.00 1.29
C ASP A 522 -19.11 -6.63 0.50
N GLY A 523 -18.51 -7.70 1.01
CA GLY A 523 -17.45 -8.43 0.31
C GLY A 523 -17.92 -9.05 -1.01
N TYR A 524 -19.16 -9.54 -1.09
CA TYR A 524 -19.75 -10.03 -2.33
C TYR A 524 -19.97 -8.91 -3.35
N LYS A 525 -20.52 -7.77 -2.92
CA LYS A 525 -20.70 -6.58 -3.76
C LYS A 525 -19.36 -6.05 -4.27
N TYR A 526 -18.35 -6.00 -3.41
CA TYR A 526 -16.99 -5.64 -3.80
C TYR A 526 -16.47 -6.54 -4.93
N ASP A 527 -16.58 -7.86 -4.78
CA ASP A 527 -16.02 -8.79 -5.76
C ASP A 527 -16.79 -8.74 -7.10
N LEU A 528 -18.11 -8.55 -7.09
CA LEU A 528 -18.87 -8.32 -8.34
C LEU A 528 -18.39 -7.07 -9.08
N VAL A 529 -18.22 -5.94 -8.38
CA VAL A 529 -17.70 -4.70 -8.97
C VAL A 529 -16.28 -4.91 -9.49
N ASN A 530 -15.41 -5.54 -8.72
CA ASN A 530 -14.01 -5.75 -9.08
C ASN A 530 -13.85 -6.64 -10.32
N ILE A 531 -14.62 -7.73 -10.41
CA ILE A 531 -14.59 -8.63 -11.57
C ILE A 531 -15.18 -7.92 -12.80
N THR A 532 -16.32 -7.24 -12.66
CA THR A 532 -16.94 -6.51 -13.79
C THR A 532 -16.03 -5.43 -14.32
N LYS A 533 -15.40 -4.63 -13.44
CA LYS A 533 -14.35 -3.66 -13.79
C LYS A 533 -13.22 -4.31 -14.58
N GLN A 534 -12.72 -5.46 -14.10
CA GLN A 534 -11.61 -6.16 -14.76
C GLN A 534 -12.03 -6.72 -16.12
N LEU A 535 -13.24 -7.26 -16.25
CA LEU A 535 -13.81 -7.72 -17.52
C LEU A 535 -13.86 -6.60 -18.55
N LEU A 536 -14.33 -5.42 -18.16
CA LEU A 536 -14.42 -4.24 -19.05
C LEU A 536 -13.03 -3.73 -19.47
N ASP A 537 -12.08 -3.65 -18.56
CA ASP A 537 -10.72 -3.21 -18.86
C ASP A 537 -10.00 -4.20 -19.81
N ASN A 538 -10.25 -5.49 -19.60
CA ASN A 538 -9.74 -6.52 -20.51
C ASN A 538 -10.31 -6.43 -21.92
N GLU A 539 -11.55 -5.95 -22.11
CA GLU A 539 -12.15 -5.69 -23.42
C GLU A 539 -11.64 -4.38 -24.05
N ALA A 540 -11.29 -3.38 -23.22
CA ALA A 540 -10.80 -2.10 -23.71
C ALA A 540 -9.48 -2.22 -24.48
N TYR A 541 -8.56 -3.11 -24.07
CA TYR A 541 -7.25 -3.28 -24.73
C TYR A 541 -7.34 -3.79 -26.17
N PRO A 542 -8.05 -4.90 -26.49
CA PRO A 542 -8.20 -5.37 -27.86
C PRO A 542 -8.96 -4.37 -28.72
N LEU A 543 -9.99 -3.71 -28.19
CA LEU A 543 -10.71 -2.65 -28.90
C LEU A 543 -9.78 -1.47 -29.25
N HIS A 544 -8.94 -1.02 -28.31
CA HIS A 544 -7.93 -0.01 -28.59
C HIS A 544 -6.94 -0.46 -29.67
N SER A 545 -6.49 -1.71 -29.64
CA SER A 545 -5.57 -2.26 -30.64
C SER A 545 -6.21 -2.28 -32.04
N GLU A 546 -7.52 -2.55 -32.11
CA GLU A 546 -8.32 -2.46 -33.34
C GLU A 546 -8.42 -1.00 -33.82
N ILE A 547 -8.73 -0.05 -32.92
CA ILE A 547 -8.77 1.39 -33.23
C ILE A 547 -7.43 1.88 -33.80
N ALA A 548 -6.32 1.48 -33.15
CA ALA A 548 -4.99 1.85 -33.60
C ALA A 548 -4.66 1.27 -35.00
N LYS A 549 -5.14 0.06 -35.33
CA LYS A 549 -5.02 -0.54 -36.65
C LYS A 549 -5.86 0.20 -37.68
N ILE A 550 -7.14 0.44 -37.40
CA ILE A 550 -8.07 1.18 -38.27
C ILE A 550 -7.52 2.58 -38.58
N TYR A 551 -6.96 3.26 -37.59
CA TYR A 551 -6.30 4.55 -37.78
C TYR A 551 -5.11 4.45 -38.74
N ARG A 552 -4.25 3.41 -38.61
CA ARG A 552 -3.13 3.17 -39.54
C ARG A 552 -3.60 2.87 -40.96
N ASP A 553 -4.70 2.14 -41.09
CA ASP A 553 -5.29 1.75 -42.37
C ASP A 553 -6.12 2.89 -43.00
N ARG A 554 -6.22 4.05 -42.32
CA ARG A 554 -6.91 5.28 -42.78
C ARG A 554 -8.41 5.09 -43.01
N GLN A 555 -9.09 4.35 -42.15
CA GLN A 555 -10.52 4.09 -42.23
C GLN A 555 -11.29 4.96 -41.23
N MET A 556 -11.81 6.10 -41.68
CA MET A 556 -12.38 7.12 -40.79
C MET A 556 -13.68 6.70 -40.11
N GLU A 557 -14.67 6.22 -40.86
CA GLU A 557 -15.97 5.83 -40.26
C GLU A 557 -15.82 4.72 -39.21
N PRO A 558 -15.08 3.58 -39.48
CA PRO A 558 -14.82 2.60 -38.46
C PRO A 558 -14.03 3.15 -37.27
N PHE A 559 -13.12 4.12 -37.48
CA PHE A 559 -12.38 4.75 -36.40
C PHE A 559 -13.31 5.51 -35.44
N GLU A 560 -14.21 6.34 -35.98
CA GLU A 560 -15.17 7.10 -35.15
C GLU A 560 -16.12 6.16 -34.39
N GLU A 561 -16.64 5.10 -35.04
CA GLU A 561 -17.51 4.11 -34.41
C GLU A 561 -16.81 3.38 -33.25
N LYS A 562 -15.60 2.87 -33.48
CA LYS A 562 -14.87 2.11 -32.47
C LYS A 562 -14.37 3.00 -31.32
N SER A 563 -13.95 4.24 -31.61
CA SER A 563 -13.58 5.23 -30.59
C SER A 563 -14.77 5.54 -29.68
N LYS A 564 -15.98 5.66 -30.22
CA LYS A 564 -17.19 5.82 -29.42
C LYS A 564 -17.44 4.62 -28.52
N LYS A 565 -17.29 3.39 -29.04
CA LYS A 565 -17.43 2.18 -28.21
C LYS A 565 -16.42 2.11 -27.08
N PHE A 566 -15.19 2.58 -27.31
CA PHE A 566 -14.17 2.65 -26.24
C PHE A 566 -14.60 3.62 -25.13
N LEU A 567 -15.15 4.78 -25.49
CA LEU A 567 -15.67 5.76 -24.52
C LEU A 567 -16.89 5.24 -23.77
N GLU A 568 -17.76 4.45 -24.42
CA GLU A 568 -18.90 3.76 -23.78
C GLU A 568 -18.44 2.74 -22.73
N ILE A 569 -17.32 2.01 -22.96
CA ILE A 569 -16.74 1.12 -21.94
C ILE A 569 -16.34 1.92 -20.70
N ILE A 570 -15.79 3.13 -20.84
CA ILE A 570 -15.42 3.99 -19.71
C ILE A 570 -16.66 4.42 -18.92
N ASP A 571 -17.74 4.81 -19.59
CA ASP A 571 -19.01 5.19 -18.95
C ASP A 571 -19.64 4.00 -18.18
N ASP A 572 -19.63 2.82 -18.79
CA ASP A 572 -20.14 1.61 -18.14
C ASP A 572 -19.26 1.18 -16.97
N ALA A 573 -17.94 1.32 -17.09
CA ALA A 573 -17.03 1.07 -15.98
C ALA A 573 -17.28 2.05 -14.80
N ASP A 574 -17.50 3.34 -15.08
CA ASP A 574 -17.89 4.31 -14.06
C ASP A 574 -19.19 3.91 -13.36
N SER A 575 -20.21 3.52 -14.13
CA SER A 575 -21.52 3.10 -13.62
C SER A 575 -21.41 1.89 -12.66
N VAL A 576 -20.48 0.98 -12.91
CA VAL A 576 -20.18 -0.17 -12.05
C VAL A 576 -19.41 0.26 -10.80
N LEU A 577 -18.36 1.07 -10.96
CA LEU A 577 -17.47 1.47 -9.87
C LEU A 577 -18.18 2.31 -8.80
N VAL A 578 -19.12 3.17 -9.19
CA VAL A 578 -19.88 3.98 -8.23
C VAL A 578 -20.79 3.16 -7.32
N CYS A 579 -21.02 1.87 -7.62
CA CYS A 579 -21.84 0.99 -6.80
C CYS A 579 -21.17 0.53 -5.49
N HIS A 580 -19.86 0.75 -5.32
CA HIS A 580 -19.16 0.30 -4.12
C HIS A 580 -18.20 1.36 -3.59
N LYS A 581 -18.24 1.59 -2.26
CA LYS A 581 -17.49 2.67 -1.56
C LYS A 581 -15.99 2.66 -1.84
N LEU A 582 -15.36 1.49 -1.91
CA LEU A 582 -13.91 1.38 -2.15
C LEU A 582 -13.49 1.67 -3.60
N PHE A 583 -14.45 1.71 -4.52
CA PHE A 583 -14.21 2.07 -5.91
C PHE A 583 -14.78 3.46 -6.28
N ASN A 584 -15.30 4.23 -5.32
CA ASN A 584 -15.95 5.51 -5.58
C ASN A 584 -15.13 6.67 -5.00
N ALA A 585 -14.66 7.57 -5.86
CA ALA A 585 -13.84 8.72 -5.47
C ALA A 585 -14.54 9.64 -4.47
N SER A 586 -15.87 9.76 -4.51
CA SER A 586 -16.64 10.58 -3.56
C SER A 586 -16.45 10.14 -2.11
N CYS A 587 -16.41 8.82 -1.87
CA CYS A 587 -16.20 8.27 -0.53
C CYS A 587 -14.80 8.60 0.04
N TYR A 588 -13.80 8.80 -0.83
CA TYR A 588 -12.49 9.29 -0.41
C TYR A 588 -12.53 10.76 -0.05
N ILE A 589 -13.25 11.58 -0.83
CA ILE A 589 -13.45 13.01 -0.51
C ILE A 589 -14.20 13.17 0.81
N ASP A 590 -15.24 12.37 1.06
CA ASP A 590 -15.97 12.40 2.33
C ASP A 590 -15.10 12.02 3.53
N ARG A 591 -14.14 11.11 3.33
CA ARG A 591 -13.14 10.81 4.36
C ARG A 591 -12.19 12.01 4.59
N LEU A 592 -11.75 12.70 3.53
CA LEU A 592 -10.93 13.90 3.66
C LEU A 592 -11.68 15.03 4.39
N LYS A 593 -12.97 15.22 4.12
CA LYS A 593 -13.82 16.18 4.88
C LYS A 593 -13.83 15.90 6.38
N LYS A 594 -13.80 14.62 6.80
CA LYS A 594 -13.82 14.25 8.23
C LYS A 594 -12.51 14.56 8.95
N ILE A 595 -11.37 14.52 8.27
CA ILE A 595 -10.06 14.76 8.88
C ILE A 595 -9.58 16.21 8.71
N SER A 596 -10.21 16.99 7.84
CA SER A 596 -9.89 18.39 7.60
C SER A 596 -10.53 19.29 8.66
N VAL A 597 -9.83 20.32 9.11
CA VAL A 597 -10.32 21.30 10.08
C VAL A 597 -10.69 22.66 9.43
N THR A 598 -10.24 22.90 8.20
CA THR A 598 -10.56 24.09 7.41
C THR A 598 -10.81 23.73 5.95
N ASP A 599 -11.50 24.61 5.20
CA ASP A 599 -11.73 24.43 3.77
C ASP A 599 -10.43 24.46 2.95
N ASP A 600 -9.46 25.27 3.38
CA ASP A 600 -8.13 25.32 2.76
C ASP A 600 -7.38 24.00 2.93
N GLU A 601 -7.48 23.39 4.10
CA GLU A 601 -6.88 22.07 4.36
C GLU A 601 -7.61 20.97 3.58
N LEU A 602 -8.92 21.02 3.49
CA LEU A 602 -9.68 20.09 2.64
C LEU A 602 -9.23 20.20 1.18
N THR A 603 -9.13 21.42 0.66
CA THR A 603 -8.63 21.67 -0.69
C THR A 603 -7.23 21.11 -0.89
N TYR A 604 -6.34 21.34 0.05
CA TYR A 604 -4.98 20.77 0.04
C TYR A 604 -4.98 19.25 0.01
N PHE A 605 -5.82 18.59 0.81
CA PHE A 605 -5.93 17.14 0.83
C PHE A 605 -6.54 16.58 -0.45
N ILE A 606 -7.54 17.25 -1.03
CA ILE A 606 -8.10 16.88 -2.34
C ILE A 606 -7.02 16.94 -3.42
N ILE A 607 -6.22 18.01 -3.47
CA ILE A 607 -5.10 18.15 -4.40
C ILE A 607 -4.11 16.99 -4.24
N ASN A 608 -3.71 16.65 -3.01
CA ASN A 608 -2.82 15.52 -2.73
C ASN A 608 -3.41 14.21 -3.25
N PHE A 609 -4.69 13.93 -2.96
CA PHE A 609 -5.34 12.70 -3.38
C PHE A 609 -5.44 12.60 -4.90
N ILE A 610 -5.98 13.63 -5.59
CA ILE A 610 -6.16 13.60 -7.04
C ILE A 610 -4.83 13.58 -7.78
N ALA A 611 -3.82 14.33 -7.31
CA ALA A 611 -2.48 14.26 -7.88
C ALA A 611 -1.87 12.87 -7.76
N SER A 612 -2.14 12.14 -6.67
CA SER A 612 -1.57 10.80 -6.44
C SER A 612 -2.17 9.71 -7.34
N ILE A 613 -3.43 9.83 -7.73
CA ILE A 613 -4.12 8.85 -8.59
C ILE A 613 -4.17 9.25 -10.08
N GLY A 614 -3.75 10.47 -10.41
CA GLY A 614 -3.77 11.03 -11.78
C GLY A 614 -2.36 11.31 -12.29
N LEU A 615 -2.03 12.60 -12.39
CA LEU A 615 -0.79 13.09 -13.02
C LEU A 615 0.50 12.55 -12.36
N TRP A 616 0.52 12.37 -11.08
CA TRP A 616 1.62 11.91 -10.24
C TRP A 616 2.99 12.48 -10.63
N GLY A 617 3.42 13.54 -10.00
CA GLY A 617 4.72 14.20 -10.23
C GLY A 617 4.60 15.64 -10.75
N PRO A 618 5.72 16.28 -11.06
CA PRO A 618 5.73 17.68 -11.44
C PRO A 618 4.81 17.98 -12.62
N MET A 619 4.09 19.10 -12.53
CA MET A 619 3.18 19.57 -13.56
C MET A 619 3.95 20.18 -14.74
N ILE A 620 4.85 19.42 -15.33
CA ILE A 620 5.66 19.82 -16.48
C ILE A 620 5.56 18.77 -17.60
N GLU A 621 5.81 19.19 -18.83
CA GLU A 621 5.70 18.35 -20.01
C GLU A 621 6.55 17.08 -19.95
N ASP A 622 7.72 17.16 -19.32
CA ASP A 622 8.69 16.06 -19.19
C ASP A 622 8.38 15.10 -18.00
N ASN A 623 7.23 15.17 -17.38
CA ASN A 623 6.88 14.24 -16.32
C ASN A 623 6.81 12.81 -16.86
N GLN A 624 7.71 11.95 -16.39
CA GLN A 624 7.79 10.52 -16.79
C GLN A 624 6.97 9.60 -15.86
N ARG A 625 6.25 10.17 -14.88
CA ARG A 625 5.49 9.41 -13.87
C ARG A 625 3.98 9.49 -14.07
N TYR A 626 3.51 9.86 -15.27
CA TYR A 626 2.08 9.83 -15.57
C TYR A 626 1.47 8.51 -15.15
N ASP A 627 0.32 8.59 -14.48
CA ASP A 627 -0.44 7.44 -14.04
C ASP A 627 0.36 6.46 -13.15
N TYR A 628 1.42 6.93 -12.45
CA TYR A 628 2.24 6.06 -11.59
C TYR A 628 1.47 5.48 -10.41
N GLY A 629 0.50 6.20 -9.86
CA GLY A 629 -0.40 5.74 -8.79
C GLY A 629 -1.85 5.55 -9.26
N TRP A 630 -2.07 5.21 -10.52
CA TRP A 630 -3.39 5.11 -11.11
C TRP A 630 -4.34 4.21 -10.30
N GLN A 631 -5.60 4.63 -10.23
CA GLN A 631 -6.71 3.83 -9.69
C GLN A 631 -7.92 4.02 -10.60
N MET A 632 -8.61 2.92 -10.90
CA MET A 632 -9.88 3.00 -11.60
C MET A 632 -10.97 3.28 -10.57
N LEU A 633 -11.42 4.54 -10.48
CA LEU A 633 -12.41 4.99 -9.51
C LEU A 633 -13.60 5.65 -10.20
N GLY A 634 -14.80 5.24 -9.80
CA GLY A 634 -16.05 5.89 -10.21
C GLY A 634 -16.10 7.33 -9.74
N ASN A 635 -16.81 8.18 -10.49
CA ASN A 635 -16.83 9.63 -10.41
C ASN A 635 -15.48 10.32 -10.75
N PHE A 636 -14.38 9.58 -10.88
CA PHE A 636 -13.11 10.11 -11.39
C PHE A 636 -12.92 9.79 -12.89
N LEU A 637 -13.38 8.62 -13.34
CA LEU A 637 -13.29 8.21 -14.76
C LEU A 637 -13.89 9.24 -15.72
N PRO A 638 -15.13 9.76 -15.51
CA PRO A 638 -15.75 10.68 -16.46
C PRO A 638 -15.02 12.01 -16.59
N CYS A 639 -14.45 12.53 -15.52
CA CYS A 639 -13.83 13.85 -15.52
C CYS A 639 -12.32 13.84 -15.78
N TYR A 640 -11.66 12.65 -15.75
CA TYR A 640 -10.22 12.55 -16.00
C TYR A 640 -9.91 11.63 -17.18
N GLN A 641 -10.13 10.31 -17.05
CA GLN A 641 -9.74 9.34 -18.06
C GLN A 641 -10.54 9.50 -19.36
N LYS A 642 -11.88 9.62 -19.27
CA LYS A 642 -12.73 9.75 -20.45
C LYS A 642 -12.37 10.98 -21.27
N ILE A 643 -12.24 12.15 -20.63
CA ILE A 643 -11.90 13.39 -21.33
C ILE A 643 -10.51 13.31 -21.99
N ARG A 644 -9.54 12.64 -21.36
CA ARG A 644 -8.24 12.38 -21.99
C ARG A 644 -8.38 11.60 -23.30
N TRP A 645 -9.19 10.53 -23.30
CA TRP A 645 -9.47 9.71 -24.47
C TRP A 645 -10.29 10.45 -25.53
N GLU A 646 -11.31 11.22 -25.14
CA GLU A 646 -12.09 12.08 -26.04
C GLU A 646 -11.18 13.06 -26.78
N LYS A 647 -10.37 13.83 -26.06
CA LYS A 647 -9.39 14.76 -26.64
C LYS A 647 -8.41 14.05 -27.59
N PHE A 648 -7.96 12.87 -27.24
CA PHE A 648 -7.04 12.11 -28.08
C PHE A 648 -7.70 11.63 -29.38
N PHE A 649 -8.88 11.05 -29.32
CA PHE A 649 -9.61 10.60 -30.51
C PHE A 649 -10.03 11.79 -31.39
N GLU A 650 -10.46 12.89 -30.82
CA GLU A 650 -10.77 14.13 -31.54
C GLU A 650 -9.51 14.67 -32.25
N HIS A 651 -8.38 14.70 -31.58
CA HIS A 651 -7.12 15.10 -32.16
C HIS A 651 -6.74 14.23 -33.36
N LEU A 652 -6.82 12.89 -33.22
CA LEU A 652 -6.56 11.95 -34.31
C LEU A 652 -7.55 12.15 -35.48
N SER A 653 -8.83 12.33 -35.19
CA SER A 653 -9.87 12.63 -36.19
C SER A 653 -9.56 13.92 -36.97
N THR A 654 -9.12 14.96 -36.28
CA THR A 654 -8.70 16.21 -36.88
C THR A 654 -7.49 16.07 -37.80
N GLN A 655 -6.49 15.26 -37.38
CA GLN A 655 -5.32 14.96 -38.22
C GLN A 655 -5.72 14.26 -39.51
N PHE A 656 -6.70 13.36 -39.48
CA PHE A 656 -7.27 12.75 -40.68
C PHE A 656 -7.87 13.76 -41.65
N LYS A 657 -8.69 14.66 -41.11
CA LYS A 657 -9.53 15.58 -41.93
C LYS A 657 -8.71 16.70 -42.56
N PHE A 658 -7.73 17.27 -41.87
CA PHE A 658 -7.11 18.52 -42.23
C PHE A 658 -5.64 18.45 -42.69
N LEU A 659 -4.85 17.52 -42.22
CA LEU A 659 -3.39 17.51 -42.42
C LEU A 659 -2.90 16.40 -43.36
N GLY A 660 -3.77 15.47 -43.74
CA GLY A 660 -3.33 14.24 -44.36
C GLY A 660 -2.39 13.48 -43.42
N PHE A 661 -2.16 12.23 -43.71
CA PHE A 661 -1.35 11.37 -42.84
C PHE A 661 0.13 11.54 -43.20
N GLN A 662 0.86 12.38 -42.49
CA GLN A 662 2.31 12.46 -42.64
C GLN A 662 3.01 11.38 -41.85
N GLU A 663 3.97 10.70 -42.45
CA GLU A 663 4.73 9.59 -41.81
C GLU A 663 5.49 10.04 -40.55
N LYS A 664 5.88 11.31 -40.49
CA LYS A 664 6.53 11.92 -39.31
C LYS A 664 5.58 12.05 -38.13
N ALA A 665 4.30 12.41 -38.37
CA ALA A 665 3.26 12.44 -37.36
C ALA A 665 2.96 11.03 -36.84
N ARG A 666 2.98 10.04 -37.73
CA ARG A 666 2.81 8.61 -37.41
C ARG A 666 3.83 8.13 -36.37
N LYS A 667 5.11 8.41 -36.57
CA LYS A 667 6.18 8.02 -35.63
C LYS A 667 6.02 8.68 -34.26
N GLN A 668 5.57 9.91 -34.24
CA GLN A 668 5.38 10.72 -33.04
C GLN A 668 4.30 10.16 -32.08
N TYR A 669 3.26 9.47 -32.60
CA TYR A 669 2.19 8.87 -31.79
C TYR A 669 2.42 7.38 -31.45
N PHE A 670 3.48 6.77 -31.96
CA PHE A 670 3.81 5.37 -31.71
C PHE A 670 4.91 5.17 -30.67
N ASP A 671 5.71 6.21 -30.39
CA ASP A 671 6.81 6.13 -29.46
C ASP A 671 6.45 6.89 -28.16
N ARG A 672 6.48 6.20 -27.04
CA ARG A 672 6.10 6.77 -25.73
C ARG A 672 6.97 7.97 -25.36
N ASP A 673 8.27 7.92 -25.68
CA ASP A 673 9.22 8.98 -25.36
C ASP A 673 8.99 10.27 -26.19
N ALA A 674 8.30 10.15 -27.34
CA ALA A 674 7.93 11.29 -28.16
C ALA A 674 6.67 12.02 -27.70
N PHE A 675 5.88 11.43 -26.79
CA PHE A 675 4.61 11.98 -26.33
C PHE A 675 4.73 13.19 -25.41
N THR A 676 5.86 13.36 -24.75
CA THR A 676 6.06 14.44 -23.77
C THR A 676 6.32 15.80 -24.40
N SER A 677 6.74 15.85 -25.66
CA SER A 677 7.23 17.07 -26.33
C SER A 677 6.30 17.66 -27.40
N THR A 678 5.08 17.12 -27.57
CA THR A 678 4.14 17.65 -28.57
C THR A 678 3.19 18.67 -27.97
N PRO A 679 2.71 19.68 -28.76
CA PRO A 679 1.70 20.64 -28.29
C PRO A 679 0.44 19.97 -27.74
N PHE A 680 0.02 18.83 -28.31
CA PHE A 680 -1.13 18.07 -27.83
C PHE A 680 -0.93 17.56 -26.39
N TYR A 681 0.23 17.00 -26.06
CA TYR A 681 0.48 16.50 -24.72
C TYR A 681 0.78 17.62 -23.70
N ALA A 682 1.25 18.78 -24.16
CA ALA A 682 1.30 19.98 -23.33
C ALA A 682 -0.11 20.46 -22.94
N ASP A 683 -1.05 20.45 -23.89
CA ASP A 683 -2.47 20.76 -23.63
C ASP A 683 -3.12 19.70 -22.74
N MET A 684 -2.80 18.43 -22.92
CA MET A 684 -3.24 17.34 -22.06
C MET A 684 -2.75 17.55 -20.62
N ALA A 685 -1.48 17.88 -20.41
CA ALA A 685 -0.94 18.16 -19.07
C ALA A 685 -1.63 19.34 -18.38
N ARG A 686 -1.99 20.41 -19.11
CA ARG A 686 -2.77 21.53 -18.55
C ARG A 686 -4.17 21.10 -18.14
N PHE A 687 -4.81 20.26 -18.94
CA PHE A 687 -6.11 19.69 -18.59
C PHE A 687 -6.02 18.84 -17.32
N GLU A 688 -5.04 17.92 -17.25
CA GLU A 688 -4.79 17.06 -16.10
C GLU A 688 -4.55 17.87 -14.81
N GLN A 689 -3.80 18.98 -14.91
CA GLN A 689 -3.62 19.95 -13.80
C GLN A 689 -4.95 20.61 -13.41
N GLY A 690 -5.75 21.01 -14.39
CA GLY A 690 -7.06 21.63 -14.15
C GLY A 690 -7.96 20.73 -13.31
N VAL A 691 -8.01 19.43 -13.62
CA VAL A 691 -8.81 18.46 -12.84
C VAL A 691 -8.32 18.35 -11.40
N ILE A 692 -6.99 18.31 -11.16
CA ILE A 692 -6.43 18.26 -9.80
C ILE A 692 -6.94 19.43 -8.94
N LEU A 693 -7.06 20.61 -9.53
CA LEU A 693 -7.46 21.84 -8.83
C LEU A 693 -8.98 22.02 -8.70
N THR A 694 -9.78 21.34 -9.52
CA THR A 694 -11.22 21.58 -9.63
C THR A 694 -12.08 20.35 -9.35
N PHE A 695 -11.49 19.22 -8.99
CA PHE A 695 -12.24 17.99 -8.76
C PHE A 695 -13.24 18.12 -7.61
N ASN A 696 -14.50 17.94 -7.93
CA ASN A 696 -15.60 17.97 -6.98
C ASN A 696 -16.67 16.96 -7.41
N PRO A 697 -16.61 15.71 -6.93
CA PRO A 697 -17.54 14.67 -7.34
C PRO A 697 -18.92 14.85 -6.68
N PRO A 698 -19.98 14.23 -7.24
CA PRO A 698 -21.29 14.14 -6.58
C PRO A 698 -21.18 13.32 -5.27
N GLU A 699 -22.19 13.40 -4.41
CA GLU A 699 -22.28 12.55 -3.22
C GLU A 699 -22.45 11.07 -3.59
N PHE A 700 -22.04 10.19 -2.67
CA PHE A 700 -22.22 8.75 -2.86
C PHE A 700 -23.70 8.38 -2.72
N GLU A 701 -24.22 7.67 -3.72
CA GLU A 701 -25.55 7.07 -3.69
C GLU A 701 -25.45 5.54 -3.74
N GLU A 702 -26.18 4.88 -2.85
CA GLU A 702 -26.26 3.42 -2.86
C GLU A 702 -27.09 2.93 -4.06
N LYS A 703 -26.56 1.95 -4.81
CA LYS A 703 -27.21 1.35 -5.99
C LYS A 703 -27.33 -0.15 -5.84
N ASP A 704 -28.23 -0.77 -6.60
CA ASP A 704 -28.30 -2.23 -6.73
C ASP A 704 -27.07 -2.75 -7.49
N THR A 705 -26.04 -3.08 -6.73
CA THR A 705 -24.74 -3.51 -7.27
C THR A 705 -24.87 -4.74 -8.16
N LEU A 706 -25.65 -5.73 -7.75
CA LEU A 706 -25.83 -6.97 -8.50
C LEU A 706 -26.50 -6.69 -9.85
N GLN A 707 -27.57 -5.89 -9.86
CA GLN A 707 -28.30 -5.58 -11.08
C GLN A 707 -27.42 -4.78 -12.06
N VAL A 708 -26.72 -3.75 -11.58
CA VAL A 708 -25.85 -2.93 -12.43
C VAL A 708 -24.72 -3.77 -13.04
N CYS A 709 -24.04 -4.60 -12.24
CA CYS A 709 -22.98 -5.47 -12.74
C CYS A 709 -23.51 -6.49 -13.74
N LYS A 710 -24.67 -7.11 -13.47
CA LYS A 710 -25.34 -8.07 -14.36
C LYS A 710 -25.71 -7.46 -15.69
N ASP A 711 -26.37 -6.30 -15.71
CA ASP A 711 -26.77 -5.61 -16.93
C ASP A 711 -25.56 -5.22 -17.77
N THR A 712 -24.50 -4.73 -17.11
CA THR A 712 -23.25 -4.38 -17.77
C THR A 712 -22.58 -5.61 -18.40
N VAL A 713 -22.45 -6.71 -17.65
CA VAL A 713 -21.87 -7.95 -18.18
C VAL A 713 -22.72 -8.51 -19.33
N ASN A 714 -24.05 -8.46 -19.25
CA ASN A 714 -24.93 -8.90 -20.31
C ASN A 714 -24.80 -8.07 -21.60
N LYS A 715 -24.59 -6.75 -21.47
CA LYS A 715 -24.35 -5.83 -22.60
C LYS A 715 -23.12 -6.23 -23.43
N TYR A 716 -22.03 -6.63 -22.79
CA TYR A 716 -20.77 -6.94 -23.48
C TYR A 716 -20.57 -8.41 -23.81
N PHE A 717 -21.11 -9.31 -23.01
CA PHE A 717 -20.83 -10.76 -23.11
C PHE A 717 -22.09 -11.62 -23.38
N GLY A 718 -23.25 -10.99 -23.51
CA GLY A 718 -24.51 -11.69 -23.73
C GLY A 718 -25.10 -12.33 -22.47
N THR A 719 -26.40 -12.66 -22.57
CA THR A 719 -27.08 -13.51 -21.57
C THR A 719 -26.83 -14.96 -21.92
N ILE A 720 -26.24 -15.74 -21.00
CA ILE A 720 -26.13 -17.19 -21.13
C ILE A 720 -27.41 -17.83 -20.57
#